data_61d1e1f5a89d0045ef53e10f9dd93360
#
_entry.id   61d1e1f5a89d0045ef53e10f9dd93360
#
_cell.length_a   1.000
_cell.length_b   1.000
_cell.length_c   1.000
_cell.angle_alpha   90.00
_cell.angle_beta   90.00
_cell.angle_gamma   90.00
#
_symmetry.space_group_name_H-M   'P 1'
#
loop_
_entity.id
_entity.type
_entity.pdbx_description
1 polymer ?
#
loop_
_entity_poly.entity_id
_entity_poly.type
_entity_poly.pdbx_seq_one_letter_code
_entity_poly.pdbx_strand_id
1 'polypeptide(L)'
;MSTNTLLLELFVEELPPKSLKKLGEAFASLLADGLKAQGLVAADAVVTAFASPRRLAVQLGGVAAKAADRAQLTKLMPVAVALDAAGQPTPALLKKLAALGVSVGADASAVPQLKRAPDGRTEALFLDSLVPGATLAEGLQKALADAITRLPIPKVMQYQLESGDGADFQPGWTSVNFVRPAHGLVALHGDQVVPVSALGLKAGRTTSGHRFEAAVPVVVIRHAETYAQQLREEGAVIASFAERRAELLRQLGVAAAGQGLKPIEDEALLDEVTALVERPTVMLCRFEPEFLAVPQECLILTMKANQKYFPLLDAAGKLTDRFLIVSNINPADASRVIQGNERVVRPRLADAKFFFDQDRKKTLASRVAQLDKVVYHGKLGSQGQRVQRVQQIARGIADMLGGGALAEQADRAALLAKADLLTDMVGEFPELQGIMGGYYARHDGESEAVALAVEDHYKPRFAGDALPRGEVGLVVALADKLETLAGLFGIGQLPTGDKDPFALRRHALGVIRMLIERDLPLSVSGLVARAFAAFPADHGQAQAEVTHFMFDRLVGALREQGYSAQEVDAVIALRPERWGDIPKRLAAVRAFAALTEAPALASANKRVGNILKKAEGQTPTSVNARLLREPSEQALAAALASIAPQADAAFDRGDYAASLQALAALKAPVDDFFDGVMVNAEDPALRANRLALLGGLHRAMNRVADLSRLAV
;
A
#
# COMPACT_ATOMS: atom_id res chain seq x y z
N MET A 1 3.81 -0.36 -44.00
CA MET A 1 5.12 -0.82 -43.49
C MET A 1 4.93 -2.24 -42.96
N SER A 2 5.84 -3.15 -43.26
CA SER A 2 5.77 -4.51 -42.69
C SER A 2 6.10 -4.44 -41.18
N THR A 3 5.24 -5.02 -40.38
CA THR A 3 5.44 -5.14 -38.92
C THR A 3 5.67 -6.61 -38.60
N ASN A 4 6.54 -6.87 -37.61
CA ASN A 4 6.81 -8.20 -37.11
C ASN A 4 6.85 -8.19 -35.55
N THR A 5 6.85 -9.36 -34.98
CA THR A 5 7.10 -9.51 -33.54
C THR A 5 8.57 -9.22 -33.24
N LEU A 6 8.84 -8.40 -32.26
CA LEU A 6 10.16 -8.17 -31.68
C LEU A 6 10.34 -9.04 -30.43
N LEU A 7 11.47 -9.72 -30.35
CA LEU A 7 11.97 -10.39 -29.16
C LEU A 7 13.24 -9.70 -28.67
N LEU A 8 13.33 -9.42 -27.39
CA LEU A 8 14.57 -9.02 -26.71
C LEU A 8 14.75 -9.87 -25.45
N GLU A 9 15.92 -10.50 -25.29
CA GLU A 9 16.31 -11.25 -24.09
C GLU A 9 17.67 -10.82 -23.60
N LEU A 10 17.79 -10.61 -22.29
CA LEU A 10 19.04 -10.60 -21.53
C LEU A 10 19.16 -11.94 -20.78
N PHE A 11 20.19 -12.72 -21.09
CA PHE A 11 20.55 -13.92 -20.36
C PHE A 11 21.64 -13.56 -19.33
N VAL A 12 21.38 -13.90 -18.05
CA VAL A 12 22.17 -13.43 -16.91
C VAL A 12 22.42 -14.56 -15.90
N GLU A 13 23.23 -14.34 -14.88
CA GLU A 13 23.28 -15.20 -13.69
C GLU A 13 22.01 -15.06 -12.86
N GLU A 14 21.82 -15.94 -11.86
CA GLU A 14 20.59 -16.03 -11.08
C GLU A 14 20.17 -14.69 -10.46
N LEU A 15 19.04 -14.19 -10.91
CA LEU A 15 18.44 -12.95 -10.47
C LEU A 15 17.89 -13.08 -9.03
N PRO A 16 17.86 -12.00 -8.23
CA PRO A 16 17.32 -12.03 -6.89
C PRO A 16 15.84 -12.47 -6.89
N PRO A 17 15.48 -13.61 -6.24
CA PRO A 17 14.14 -14.20 -6.37
C PRO A 17 13.00 -13.24 -5.99
N LYS A 18 13.15 -12.49 -4.89
CA LYS A 18 12.15 -11.51 -4.43
C LYS A 18 11.93 -10.34 -5.38
N SER A 19 12.84 -10.11 -6.31
CA SER A 19 12.76 -9.00 -7.26
C SER A 19 12.47 -9.45 -8.70
N LEU A 20 12.56 -10.74 -9.00
CA LEU A 20 12.51 -11.27 -10.36
C LEU A 20 11.24 -10.84 -11.12
N LYS A 21 10.06 -11.03 -10.51
CA LYS A 21 8.78 -10.65 -11.11
C LYS A 21 8.76 -9.17 -11.48
N LYS A 22 9.11 -8.31 -10.52
CA LYS A 22 9.16 -6.85 -10.71
C LYS A 22 10.19 -6.42 -11.77
N LEU A 23 11.34 -7.07 -11.81
CA LEU A 23 12.37 -6.80 -12.81
C LEU A 23 11.88 -7.18 -14.23
N GLY A 24 11.22 -8.32 -14.38
CA GLY A 24 10.64 -8.76 -15.67
C GLY A 24 9.55 -7.83 -16.18
N GLU A 25 8.61 -7.47 -15.31
CA GLU A 25 7.52 -6.53 -15.63
C GLU A 25 8.08 -5.14 -16.01
N ALA A 26 9.04 -4.62 -15.24
CA ALA A 26 9.66 -3.33 -15.51
C ALA A 26 10.48 -3.35 -16.81
N PHE A 27 11.24 -4.42 -17.08
CA PHE A 27 12.02 -4.55 -18.31
C PHE A 27 11.11 -4.50 -19.54
N ALA A 28 10.01 -5.26 -19.53
CA ALA A 28 9.06 -5.29 -20.62
C ALA A 28 8.34 -3.95 -20.83
N SER A 29 7.88 -3.31 -19.74
CA SER A 29 7.20 -2.02 -19.79
C SER A 29 8.11 -0.92 -20.30
N LEU A 30 9.32 -0.79 -19.76
CA LEU A 30 10.27 0.26 -20.13
C LEU A 30 10.67 0.18 -21.61
N LEU A 31 10.88 -1.04 -22.12
CA LEU A 31 11.18 -1.27 -23.55
C LEU A 31 9.99 -0.94 -24.43
N ALA A 32 8.79 -1.40 -24.07
CA ALA A 32 7.57 -1.10 -24.80
C ALA A 32 7.30 0.41 -24.86
N ASP A 33 7.40 1.10 -23.74
CA ASP A 33 7.19 2.55 -23.64
C ASP A 33 8.23 3.34 -24.44
N GLY A 34 9.50 2.88 -24.40
CA GLY A 34 10.56 3.49 -25.19
C GLY A 34 10.36 3.38 -26.70
N LEU A 35 9.85 2.23 -27.19
CA LEU A 35 9.55 2.02 -28.60
C LEU A 35 8.25 2.73 -29.02
N LYS A 36 7.22 2.77 -28.15
CA LYS A 36 5.98 3.53 -28.38
C LYS A 36 6.27 5.03 -28.54
N ALA A 37 7.09 5.58 -27.64
CA ALA A 37 7.47 7.00 -27.68
C ALA A 37 8.19 7.39 -28.99
N GLN A 38 8.87 6.43 -29.62
CA GLN A 38 9.56 6.62 -30.91
C GLN A 38 8.67 6.31 -32.14
N GLY A 39 7.43 5.86 -31.94
CA GLY A 39 6.51 5.51 -33.00
C GLY A 39 6.86 4.22 -33.74
N LEU A 40 7.65 3.34 -33.13
CA LEU A 40 8.03 2.04 -33.69
C LEU A 40 6.99 0.94 -33.42
N VAL A 41 6.12 1.18 -32.44
CA VAL A 41 5.05 0.24 -32.05
C VAL A 41 3.79 1.02 -31.68
N ALA A 42 2.62 0.45 -31.92
CA ALA A 42 1.33 1.06 -31.58
C ALA A 42 1.09 1.11 -30.07
N ALA A 43 0.25 2.04 -29.62
CA ALA A 43 -0.04 2.24 -28.18
C ALA A 43 -0.70 1.00 -27.53
N ASP A 44 -1.51 0.27 -28.31
CA ASP A 44 -2.27 -0.93 -27.93
C ASP A 44 -1.56 -2.25 -28.25
N ALA A 45 -0.27 -2.19 -28.62
CA ALA A 45 0.49 -3.40 -28.96
C ALA A 45 0.56 -4.38 -27.78
N VAL A 46 0.46 -5.66 -28.10
CA VAL A 46 0.57 -6.75 -27.12
C VAL A 46 2.02 -6.83 -26.62
N VAL A 47 2.17 -6.75 -25.30
CA VAL A 47 3.46 -6.86 -24.59
C VAL A 47 3.43 -8.12 -23.76
N THR A 48 4.36 -9.06 -24.02
CA THR A 48 4.50 -10.27 -23.22
C THR A 48 5.84 -10.25 -22.50
N ALA A 49 5.79 -10.19 -21.16
CA ALA A 49 6.97 -10.21 -20.31
C ALA A 49 7.37 -11.65 -19.99
N PHE A 50 8.67 -11.92 -20.00
CA PHE A 50 9.25 -13.18 -19.55
C PHE A 50 10.31 -12.91 -18.48
N ALA A 51 10.25 -13.67 -17.40
CA ALA A 51 11.24 -13.63 -16.34
C ALA A 51 11.46 -15.02 -15.78
N SER A 52 12.67 -15.53 -15.87
CA SER A 52 13.10 -16.77 -15.24
C SER A 52 14.36 -16.51 -14.41
N PRO A 53 14.80 -17.43 -13.55
CA PRO A 53 15.97 -17.20 -12.70
C PRO A 53 17.15 -16.55 -13.40
N ARG A 54 17.41 -16.89 -14.65
CA ARG A 54 18.59 -16.43 -15.41
C ARG A 54 18.26 -15.59 -16.63
N ARG A 55 17.04 -15.03 -16.76
CA ARG A 55 16.69 -14.20 -17.94
C ARG A 55 15.58 -13.20 -17.69
N LEU A 56 15.73 -12.07 -18.37
CA LEU A 56 14.66 -11.08 -18.56
C LEU A 56 14.41 -10.96 -20.05
N ALA A 57 13.17 -11.12 -20.49
CA ALA A 57 12.85 -10.99 -21.90
C ALA A 57 11.46 -10.37 -22.13
N VAL A 58 11.26 -9.87 -23.34
CA VAL A 58 9.99 -9.29 -23.79
C VAL A 58 9.72 -9.66 -25.24
N GLN A 59 8.47 -9.99 -25.55
CA GLN A 59 7.93 -10.00 -26.89
C GLN A 59 6.99 -8.83 -27.09
N LEU A 60 7.13 -8.15 -28.22
CA LEU A 60 6.28 -7.04 -28.63
C LEU A 60 5.70 -7.33 -30.01
N GLY A 61 4.38 -7.39 -30.10
CA GLY A 61 3.69 -7.59 -31.37
C GLY A 61 3.65 -6.31 -32.19
N GLY A 62 3.67 -6.45 -33.54
CA GLY A 62 3.40 -5.35 -34.44
C GLY A 62 4.46 -4.25 -34.49
N VAL A 63 5.73 -4.57 -34.26
CA VAL A 63 6.83 -3.61 -34.31
C VAL A 63 7.25 -3.31 -35.75
N ALA A 64 7.36 -2.02 -36.11
CA ALA A 64 7.79 -1.58 -37.43
C ALA A 64 9.32 -1.59 -37.58
N ALA A 65 9.83 -1.92 -38.75
CA ALA A 65 11.27 -1.85 -39.06
C ALA A 65 11.81 -0.39 -39.03
N LYS A 66 10.94 0.58 -39.29
CA LYS A 66 11.23 2.02 -39.23
C LYS A 66 9.96 2.76 -38.79
N ALA A 67 10.11 3.73 -37.95
CA ALA A 67 9.03 4.63 -37.55
C ALA A 67 8.62 5.53 -38.75
N ALA A 68 7.39 6.01 -38.74
CA ALA A 68 6.94 6.96 -39.75
C ALA A 68 7.71 8.29 -39.61
N ASP A 69 8.05 8.90 -40.74
CA ASP A 69 8.62 10.22 -40.78
C ASP A 69 7.61 11.22 -40.19
N ARG A 70 8.08 12.15 -39.38
CA ARG A 70 7.21 13.15 -38.71
C ARG A 70 7.47 14.55 -39.22
N ALA A 71 6.41 15.25 -39.57
CA ALA A 71 6.48 16.67 -39.78
C ALA A 71 6.78 17.38 -38.45
N GLN A 72 7.85 18.12 -38.39
CA GLN A 72 8.26 18.91 -37.22
C GLN A 72 8.33 20.41 -37.57
N LEU A 73 7.54 21.20 -36.86
CA LEU A 73 7.60 22.63 -36.90
C LEU A 73 8.61 23.12 -35.86
N THR A 74 9.82 23.46 -36.32
CA THR A 74 10.88 23.99 -35.44
C THR A 74 10.84 25.49 -35.45
N LYS A 75 10.59 26.13 -34.29
CA LYS A 75 10.66 27.57 -34.13
C LYS A 75 12.07 28.06 -34.39
N LEU A 76 12.21 29.04 -35.31
CA LEU A 76 13.48 29.65 -35.63
C LEU A 76 13.69 30.95 -34.85
N MET A 77 12.92 31.98 -35.14
CA MET A 77 12.99 33.29 -34.51
C MET A 77 11.76 34.16 -34.87
N PRO A 78 11.51 35.28 -34.16
CA PRO A 78 10.45 36.23 -34.55
C PRO A 78 10.65 36.76 -35.98
N VAL A 79 9.54 36.96 -36.70
CA VAL A 79 9.57 37.41 -38.10
C VAL A 79 10.35 38.71 -38.26
N ALA A 80 10.21 39.67 -37.31
CA ALA A 80 10.91 40.94 -37.31
C ALA A 80 12.46 40.84 -37.18
N VAL A 81 12.95 39.70 -36.67
CA VAL A 81 14.41 39.40 -36.55
C VAL A 81 14.88 38.56 -37.73
N ALA A 82 13.98 37.75 -38.28
CA ALA A 82 14.27 36.79 -39.33
C ALA A 82 14.33 37.45 -40.73
N LEU A 83 13.48 38.43 -40.99
CA LEU A 83 13.35 39.09 -42.26
C LEU A 83 13.64 40.56 -42.11
N ASP A 84 14.29 41.16 -43.15
CA ASP A 84 14.50 42.61 -43.23
C ASP A 84 13.26 43.37 -43.74
N ALA A 85 13.37 44.69 -43.88
CA ALA A 85 12.26 45.54 -44.34
C ALA A 85 11.78 45.23 -45.79
N ALA A 86 12.64 44.59 -46.59
CA ALA A 86 12.32 44.12 -47.95
C ALA A 86 11.82 42.66 -47.96
N GLY A 87 11.66 42.01 -46.77
CA GLY A 87 11.22 40.63 -46.66
C GLY A 87 12.32 39.60 -46.94
N GLN A 88 13.58 40.04 -47.03
CA GLN A 88 14.72 39.13 -47.29
C GLN A 88 15.26 38.55 -45.99
N PRO A 89 15.80 37.32 -46.00
CA PRO A 89 16.36 36.67 -44.81
C PRO A 89 17.57 37.43 -44.28
N THR A 90 17.55 37.69 -42.98
CA THR A 90 18.70 38.28 -42.27
C THR A 90 19.85 37.27 -42.13
N PRO A 91 21.10 37.75 -41.95
CA PRO A 91 22.23 36.86 -41.63
C PRO A 91 22.00 35.94 -40.43
N ALA A 92 21.18 36.40 -39.47
CA ALA A 92 20.81 35.61 -38.29
C ALA A 92 19.95 34.40 -38.66
N LEU A 93 18.95 34.56 -39.57
CA LEU A 93 18.15 33.47 -40.06
C LEU A 93 18.98 32.45 -40.87
N LEU A 94 19.84 32.98 -41.77
CA LEU A 94 20.71 32.15 -42.60
C LEU A 94 21.66 31.29 -41.76
N LYS A 95 22.27 31.86 -40.73
CA LYS A 95 23.14 31.15 -39.78
C LYS A 95 22.36 30.06 -39.02
N LYS A 96 21.13 30.34 -38.60
CA LYS A 96 20.26 29.38 -37.90
C LYS A 96 19.85 28.22 -38.82
N LEU A 97 19.49 28.51 -40.09
CA LEU A 97 19.16 27.47 -41.08
C LEU A 97 20.37 26.60 -41.43
N ALA A 98 21.54 27.21 -41.64
CA ALA A 98 22.79 26.48 -41.87
C ALA A 98 23.12 25.54 -40.69
N ALA A 99 22.92 25.98 -39.44
CA ALA A 99 23.10 25.18 -38.25
C ALA A 99 22.12 23.97 -38.14
N LEU A 100 20.98 24.08 -38.85
CA LEU A 100 19.98 23.00 -38.96
C LEU A 100 20.16 22.16 -40.24
N GLY A 101 21.26 22.35 -40.97
CA GLY A 101 21.57 21.58 -42.18
C GLY A 101 20.77 22.00 -43.42
N VAL A 102 20.05 23.14 -43.36
CA VAL A 102 19.29 23.66 -44.50
C VAL A 102 20.18 24.62 -45.29
N SER A 103 20.62 24.17 -46.46
CA SER A 103 21.42 25.03 -47.38
C SER A 103 20.47 25.98 -48.11
N VAL A 104 20.67 27.26 -47.90
CA VAL A 104 19.94 28.36 -48.60
C VAL A 104 20.84 28.84 -49.74
N GLY A 105 20.37 28.68 -50.99
CA GLY A 105 21.01 29.31 -52.15
C GLY A 105 20.96 30.83 -52.07
N ALA A 106 21.65 31.52 -53.01
CA ALA A 106 21.74 33.00 -53.04
C ALA A 106 20.36 33.67 -53.25
N ASP A 107 19.33 32.95 -53.57
CA ASP A 107 17.96 33.40 -53.73
C ASP A 107 17.10 32.86 -52.59
N ALA A 108 17.02 33.63 -51.52
CA ALA A 108 16.38 33.20 -50.24
C ALA A 108 14.84 33.22 -50.26
N SER A 109 14.22 33.65 -51.36
CA SER A 109 12.76 33.65 -51.53
C SER A 109 12.17 32.23 -51.72
N ALA A 110 12.99 31.20 -51.81
CA ALA A 110 12.63 29.84 -52.17
C ALA A 110 12.96 28.80 -51.08
N VAL A 111 12.76 29.09 -49.79
CA VAL A 111 12.73 28.03 -48.79
C VAL A 111 11.25 27.65 -48.59
N PRO A 112 10.71 26.66 -49.32
CA PRO A 112 9.30 26.31 -49.27
C PRO A 112 8.86 25.77 -47.90
N GLN A 113 9.81 25.55 -46.99
CA GLN A 113 9.62 24.96 -45.68
C GLN A 113 9.44 25.97 -44.53
N LEU A 114 9.54 27.32 -44.82
CA LEU A 114 9.33 28.32 -43.79
C LEU A 114 7.85 28.72 -43.69
N LYS A 115 7.28 28.51 -42.50
CA LYS A 115 5.92 28.90 -42.17
C LYS A 115 5.91 30.01 -41.12
N ARG A 116 5.01 30.98 -41.30
CA ARG A 116 4.70 31.98 -40.26
C ARG A 116 3.58 31.48 -39.41
N ALA A 117 3.76 31.56 -38.10
CA ALA A 117 2.72 31.21 -37.13
C ALA A 117 2.77 32.13 -35.92
N PRO A 118 1.62 32.35 -35.24
CA PRO A 118 1.57 33.12 -34.01
C PRO A 118 2.43 32.52 -32.91
N ASP A 119 3.18 33.38 -32.21
CA ASP A 119 3.97 33.04 -31.02
C ASP A 119 3.70 34.08 -29.93
N GLY A 120 2.68 33.84 -29.15
CA GLY A 120 2.17 34.79 -28.18
C GLY A 120 1.58 36.05 -28.83
N ARG A 121 2.22 37.21 -28.60
CA ARG A 121 1.78 38.51 -29.17
C ARG A 121 2.48 38.86 -30.48
N THR A 122 3.38 38.03 -30.98
CA THR A 122 4.18 38.27 -32.19
C THR A 122 4.08 37.09 -33.14
N GLU A 123 4.47 37.29 -34.41
CA GLU A 123 4.66 36.17 -35.34
C GLU A 123 6.10 35.69 -35.35
N ALA A 124 6.28 34.38 -35.43
CA ALA A 124 7.59 33.74 -35.58
C ALA A 124 7.64 32.92 -36.87
N LEU A 125 8.86 32.75 -37.39
CA LEU A 125 9.15 31.81 -38.48
C LEU A 125 9.42 30.43 -37.86
N PHE A 126 8.83 29.45 -38.50
CA PHE A 126 9.00 28.03 -38.18
C PHE A 126 9.54 27.29 -39.43
N LEU A 127 10.46 26.38 -39.20
CA LEU A 127 10.91 25.46 -40.24
C LEU A 127 10.01 24.22 -40.21
N ASP A 128 9.28 23.97 -41.28
CA ASP A 128 8.54 22.71 -41.49
C ASP A 128 9.50 21.71 -42.12
N SER A 129 9.98 20.81 -41.30
CA SER A 129 10.94 19.79 -41.71
C SER A 129 10.34 18.39 -41.51
N LEU A 130 10.64 17.51 -42.42
CA LEU A 130 10.34 16.08 -42.24
C LEU A 130 11.51 15.44 -41.49
N VAL A 131 11.31 15.11 -40.23
CA VAL A 131 12.30 14.34 -39.45
C VAL A 131 12.15 12.88 -39.78
N PRO A 132 13.18 12.22 -40.33
CA PRO A 132 13.12 10.79 -40.61
C PRO A 132 12.80 10.02 -39.33
N GLY A 133 11.86 9.04 -39.46
CA GLY A 133 11.56 8.15 -38.35
C GLY A 133 12.79 7.29 -38.02
N ALA A 134 12.99 7.00 -36.73
CA ALA A 134 14.07 6.15 -36.27
C ALA A 134 13.95 4.72 -36.87
N THR A 135 15.07 4.13 -37.26
CA THR A 135 15.12 2.72 -37.59
C THR A 135 14.92 1.88 -36.32
N LEU A 136 14.45 0.63 -36.48
CA LEU A 136 14.30 -0.27 -35.34
C LEU A 136 15.61 -0.47 -34.55
N ALA A 137 16.74 -0.58 -35.21
CA ALA A 137 18.04 -0.76 -34.58
C ALA A 137 18.39 0.46 -33.68
N GLU A 138 18.25 1.69 -34.20
CA GLU A 138 18.49 2.92 -33.43
C GLU A 138 17.51 3.07 -32.27
N GLY A 139 16.23 2.85 -32.52
CA GLY A 139 15.17 3.00 -31.51
C GLY A 139 15.26 1.93 -30.42
N LEU A 140 15.57 0.68 -30.77
CA LEU A 140 15.76 -0.40 -29.80
C LEU A 140 17.03 -0.20 -28.97
N GLN A 141 18.13 0.26 -29.59
CA GLN A 141 19.37 0.58 -28.88
C GLN A 141 19.14 1.61 -27.78
N LYS A 142 18.41 2.69 -28.12
CA LYS A 142 18.05 3.71 -27.16
C LYS A 142 17.12 3.18 -26.07
N ALA A 143 16.04 2.48 -26.44
CA ALA A 143 15.08 1.95 -25.48
C ALA A 143 15.74 0.93 -24.53
N LEU A 144 16.67 0.11 -25.00
CA LEU A 144 17.40 -0.86 -24.20
C LEU A 144 18.34 -0.18 -23.20
N ALA A 145 19.08 0.84 -23.59
CA ALA A 145 19.97 1.61 -22.71
C ALA A 145 19.17 2.31 -21.61
N ASP A 146 18.06 2.96 -21.99
CA ASP A 146 17.15 3.62 -21.05
C ASP A 146 16.50 2.64 -20.07
N ALA A 147 16.05 1.46 -20.56
CA ALA A 147 15.45 0.42 -19.75
C ALA A 147 16.45 -0.12 -18.70
N ILE A 148 17.67 -0.47 -19.11
CA ILE A 148 18.72 -0.96 -18.18
C ILE A 148 19.00 0.04 -17.07
N THR A 149 19.08 1.34 -17.42
CA THR A 149 19.36 2.43 -16.44
C THR A 149 18.22 2.61 -15.44
N ARG A 150 16.96 2.39 -15.86
CA ARG A 150 15.75 2.64 -15.06
C ARG A 150 15.20 1.40 -14.37
N LEU A 151 15.78 0.22 -14.57
CA LEU A 151 15.35 -0.99 -13.88
C LEU A 151 15.40 -0.80 -12.36
N PRO A 152 14.38 -1.27 -11.61
CA PRO A 152 14.34 -1.18 -10.15
C PRO A 152 15.26 -2.23 -9.49
N ILE A 153 16.56 -2.12 -9.74
CA ILE A 153 17.58 -3.06 -9.27
C ILE A 153 17.79 -2.86 -7.76
N PRO A 154 17.56 -3.89 -6.91
CA PRO A 154 17.69 -3.74 -5.46
C PRO A 154 19.14 -3.57 -5.01
N LYS A 155 20.06 -4.19 -5.72
CA LYS A 155 21.52 -4.10 -5.49
C LYS A 155 22.25 -4.29 -6.80
N VAL A 156 23.10 -3.33 -7.14
CA VAL A 156 23.94 -3.34 -8.33
C VAL A 156 25.23 -4.10 -8.02
N MET A 157 25.65 -4.95 -8.96
CA MET A 157 26.98 -5.58 -8.99
C MET A 157 27.81 -4.94 -10.08
N GLN A 158 29.10 -4.76 -9.80
CA GLN A 158 30.11 -4.41 -10.78
C GLN A 158 30.88 -5.68 -11.17
N TYR A 159 31.11 -5.89 -12.45
CA TYR A 159 31.90 -7.01 -12.96
C TYR A 159 32.70 -6.59 -14.19
N GLN A 160 33.84 -7.27 -14.39
CA GLN A 160 34.74 -7.00 -15.52
C GLN A 160 34.30 -7.78 -16.76
N LEU A 161 34.55 -7.19 -17.91
CA LEU A 161 34.34 -7.83 -19.22
C LEU A 161 35.67 -8.44 -19.70
N GLU A 162 35.59 -9.70 -20.16
CA GLU A 162 36.70 -10.41 -20.74
C GLU A 162 36.80 -10.21 -22.26
N SER A 163 35.71 -9.83 -22.89
CA SER A 163 35.64 -9.54 -24.32
C SER A 163 34.76 -8.31 -24.56
N GLY A 164 35.07 -7.54 -25.58
CA GLY A 164 34.35 -6.35 -25.99
C GLY A 164 35.04 -5.66 -27.16
N ASP A 165 34.41 -4.64 -27.71
CA ASP A 165 34.89 -3.83 -28.81
C ASP A 165 35.13 -2.38 -28.34
N GLY A 166 35.98 -1.68 -29.08
CA GLY A 166 36.26 -0.25 -28.89
C GLY A 166 37.71 0.01 -28.49
N ALA A 167 38.17 1.23 -28.77
CA ALA A 167 39.53 1.63 -28.52
C ALA A 167 39.91 1.66 -27.02
N ASP A 168 38.90 1.86 -26.16
CA ASP A 168 39.06 1.94 -24.71
C ASP A 168 38.81 0.62 -23.98
N PHE A 169 38.49 -0.46 -24.73
CA PHE A 169 38.22 -1.77 -24.12
C PHE A 169 39.51 -2.45 -23.67
N GLN A 170 39.57 -2.85 -22.43
CA GLN A 170 40.67 -3.61 -21.83
C GLN A 170 40.11 -4.87 -21.15
N PRO A 171 40.47 -6.09 -21.65
CA PRO A 171 40.03 -7.34 -21.05
C PRO A 171 40.38 -7.42 -19.55
N GLY A 172 39.39 -7.80 -18.72
CA GLY A 172 39.55 -7.91 -17.27
C GLY A 172 39.61 -6.57 -16.50
N TRP A 173 39.61 -5.42 -17.20
CA TRP A 173 39.64 -4.06 -16.60
C TRP A 173 38.37 -3.27 -16.92
N THR A 174 37.89 -3.33 -18.16
CA THR A 174 36.61 -2.69 -18.52
C THR A 174 35.46 -3.34 -17.74
N SER A 175 34.73 -2.53 -16.96
CA SER A 175 33.68 -3.00 -16.09
C SER A 175 32.31 -2.45 -16.49
N VAL A 176 31.27 -3.19 -16.15
CA VAL A 176 29.86 -2.78 -16.26
C VAL A 176 29.14 -3.03 -14.96
N ASN A 177 28.03 -2.31 -14.79
CA ASN A 177 27.17 -2.40 -13.61
C ASN A 177 25.81 -2.99 -14.01
N PHE A 178 25.41 -4.07 -13.37
CA PHE A 178 24.08 -4.65 -13.53
C PHE A 178 23.68 -5.44 -12.29
N VAL A 179 22.45 -5.98 -12.27
CA VAL A 179 21.95 -6.75 -11.12
C VAL A 179 22.71 -8.07 -10.93
N ARG A 180 23.14 -8.69 -12.03
CA ARG A 180 23.98 -9.90 -12.10
C ARG A 180 24.78 -9.87 -13.39
N PRO A 181 25.90 -10.61 -13.50
CA PRO A 181 26.64 -10.73 -14.76
C PRO A 181 25.75 -11.19 -15.91
N ALA A 182 25.83 -10.47 -17.03
CA ALA A 182 25.09 -10.79 -18.23
C ALA A 182 26.00 -11.57 -19.20
N HIS A 183 25.49 -12.64 -19.81
CA HIS A 183 26.23 -13.58 -20.66
C HIS A 183 25.69 -13.66 -22.06
N GLY A 184 24.48 -13.21 -22.34
CA GLY A 184 23.86 -13.27 -23.66
C GLY A 184 22.83 -12.19 -23.89
N LEU A 185 22.73 -11.76 -25.13
CA LEU A 185 21.73 -10.82 -25.61
C LEU A 185 21.09 -11.38 -26.88
N VAL A 186 19.79 -11.57 -26.90
CA VAL A 186 19.03 -11.93 -28.09
C VAL A 186 18.16 -10.74 -28.51
N ALA A 187 18.21 -10.35 -29.77
CA ALA A 187 17.31 -9.35 -30.34
C ALA A 187 16.87 -9.81 -31.75
N LEU A 188 15.60 -10.15 -31.89
CA LEU A 188 15.02 -10.62 -33.16
C LEU A 188 13.80 -9.79 -33.54
N HIS A 189 13.71 -9.41 -34.81
CA HIS A 189 12.52 -8.86 -35.43
C HIS A 189 12.02 -9.87 -36.48
N GLY A 190 10.99 -10.63 -36.12
CA GLY A 190 10.64 -11.84 -36.83
C GLY A 190 11.76 -12.87 -36.73
N ASP A 191 12.39 -13.18 -37.85
CA ASP A 191 13.56 -14.07 -37.97
C ASP A 191 14.90 -13.31 -38.11
N GLN A 192 14.89 -11.97 -38.18
CA GLN A 192 16.09 -11.16 -38.42
C GLN A 192 16.69 -10.66 -37.10
N VAL A 193 18.00 -10.77 -36.95
CA VAL A 193 18.73 -10.21 -35.81
C VAL A 193 18.77 -8.67 -35.91
N VAL A 194 18.34 -7.98 -34.87
CA VAL A 194 18.47 -6.53 -34.75
C VAL A 194 19.84 -6.22 -34.13
N PRO A 195 20.72 -5.45 -34.82
CA PRO A 195 22.07 -5.18 -34.30
C PRO A 195 22.08 -4.13 -33.19
N VAL A 196 21.89 -4.59 -31.96
CA VAL A 196 21.98 -3.76 -30.74
C VAL A 196 23.00 -4.35 -29.78
N SER A 197 23.46 -3.56 -28.83
CA SER A 197 24.45 -3.98 -27.83
C SER A 197 24.09 -3.44 -26.44
N ALA A 198 24.42 -4.20 -25.42
CA ALA A 198 24.24 -3.81 -24.03
C ALA A 198 25.20 -4.60 -23.11
N LEU A 199 25.69 -3.99 -22.05
CA LEU A 199 26.51 -4.63 -21.02
C LEU A 199 27.75 -5.37 -21.59
N GLY A 200 28.33 -4.85 -22.68
CA GLY A 200 29.44 -5.45 -23.39
C GLY A 200 29.06 -6.60 -24.36
N LEU A 201 27.77 -6.90 -24.51
CA LEU A 201 27.25 -7.97 -25.33
C LEU A 201 26.69 -7.41 -26.66
N LYS A 202 26.87 -8.16 -27.75
CA LYS A 202 26.21 -7.92 -29.04
C LYS A 202 25.02 -8.86 -29.19
N ALA A 203 23.93 -8.35 -29.75
CA ALA A 203 22.74 -9.14 -29.98
C ALA A 203 23.00 -10.25 -31.01
N GLY A 204 22.46 -11.41 -30.71
CA GLY A 204 22.42 -12.59 -31.56
C GLY A 204 21.05 -13.25 -31.52
N ARG A 205 21.02 -14.55 -31.78
CA ARG A 205 19.80 -15.39 -31.74
C ARG A 205 19.96 -16.62 -30.88
N THR A 206 21.04 -16.72 -30.10
CA THR A 206 21.32 -17.91 -29.29
C THR A 206 21.16 -17.59 -27.80
N THR A 207 20.56 -18.52 -27.08
CA THR A 207 20.44 -18.48 -25.63
C THR A 207 20.75 -19.85 -25.03
N SER A 208 20.90 -19.94 -23.74
CA SER A 208 21.15 -21.22 -23.05
C SER A 208 19.87 -21.79 -22.49
N GLY A 209 19.71 -23.10 -22.60
CA GLY A 209 18.65 -23.85 -21.93
C GLY A 209 18.93 -24.09 -20.45
N HIS A 210 18.13 -24.94 -19.83
CA HIS A 210 18.32 -25.45 -18.48
C HIS A 210 19.65 -26.19 -18.35
N ARG A 211 20.43 -25.94 -17.31
CA ARG A 211 21.80 -26.47 -17.14
C ARG A 211 21.87 -28.01 -17.21
N PHE A 212 20.83 -28.70 -16.76
CA PHE A 212 20.84 -30.16 -16.61
C PHE A 212 19.82 -30.91 -17.45
N GLU A 213 18.75 -30.24 -17.93
CA GLU A 213 17.63 -30.90 -18.56
C GLU A 213 17.37 -30.44 -20.02
N ALA A 214 18.10 -29.43 -20.49
CA ALA A 214 17.96 -28.99 -21.86
C ALA A 214 18.32 -30.11 -22.84
N ALA A 215 17.48 -30.28 -23.85
CA ALA A 215 17.76 -31.21 -24.97
C ALA A 215 19.01 -30.78 -25.75
N VAL A 216 19.23 -29.48 -25.86
CA VAL A 216 20.42 -28.86 -26.43
C VAL A 216 20.94 -27.77 -25.50
N PRO A 217 22.26 -27.69 -25.24
CA PRO A 217 22.82 -26.70 -24.29
C PRO A 217 22.67 -25.27 -24.81
N VAL A 218 22.67 -25.06 -26.12
CA VAL A 218 22.46 -23.77 -26.77
C VAL A 218 21.23 -23.83 -27.64
N VAL A 219 20.24 -23.02 -27.33
CA VAL A 219 19.00 -22.92 -28.12
C VAL A 219 19.13 -21.80 -29.12
N VAL A 220 18.97 -22.13 -30.40
CA VAL A 220 18.98 -21.17 -31.51
C VAL A 220 17.54 -20.75 -31.79
N ILE A 221 17.20 -19.52 -31.39
CA ILE A 221 15.85 -18.98 -31.60
C ILE A 221 15.64 -18.72 -33.09
N ARG A 222 14.68 -19.44 -33.67
CA ARG A 222 14.40 -19.38 -35.12
C ARG A 222 13.58 -18.15 -35.49
N HIS A 223 12.58 -17.84 -34.67
CA HIS A 223 11.66 -16.73 -34.87
C HIS A 223 11.25 -16.10 -33.52
N ALA A 224 11.08 -14.79 -33.48
CA ALA A 224 10.69 -14.07 -32.25
C ALA A 224 9.44 -14.67 -31.60
N GLU A 225 8.45 -15.10 -32.36
CA GLU A 225 7.17 -15.66 -31.88
C GLU A 225 7.32 -17.05 -31.24
N THR A 226 8.30 -17.84 -31.66
CA THR A 226 8.48 -19.21 -31.17
C THR A 226 9.34 -19.31 -29.92
N TYR A 227 9.78 -18.19 -29.37
CA TYR A 227 10.72 -18.11 -28.24
C TYR A 227 10.30 -18.96 -27.02
N ALA A 228 9.11 -18.73 -26.48
CA ALA A 228 8.65 -19.45 -25.31
C ALA A 228 8.48 -20.95 -25.55
N GLN A 229 8.00 -21.33 -26.75
CA GLN A 229 7.83 -22.72 -27.12
C GLN A 229 9.19 -23.42 -27.29
N GLN A 230 10.14 -22.79 -28.01
CA GLN A 230 11.47 -23.37 -28.19
C GLN A 230 12.22 -23.53 -26.86
N LEU A 231 12.12 -22.53 -25.94
CA LEU A 231 12.70 -22.66 -24.62
C LEU A 231 12.08 -23.81 -23.82
N ARG A 232 10.78 -24.02 -23.94
CA ARG A 232 10.10 -25.14 -23.26
C ARG A 232 10.51 -26.49 -23.81
N GLU A 233 10.54 -26.65 -25.14
CA GLU A 233 10.76 -27.93 -25.80
C GLU A 233 12.25 -28.29 -25.90
N GLU A 234 13.08 -27.37 -26.35
CA GLU A 234 14.51 -27.57 -26.57
C GLU A 234 15.35 -27.22 -25.34
N GLY A 235 14.96 -26.13 -24.67
CA GLY A 235 15.70 -25.56 -23.52
C GLY A 235 15.27 -26.09 -22.16
N ALA A 236 14.16 -26.83 -22.06
CA ALA A 236 13.57 -27.27 -20.79
C ALA A 236 13.32 -26.12 -19.78
N VAL A 237 12.91 -24.96 -20.28
CA VAL A 237 12.65 -23.75 -19.48
C VAL A 237 11.23 -23.23 -19.72
N ILE A 238 10.48 -22.97 -18.66
CA ILE A 238 9.25 -22.20 -18.74
C ILE A 238 9.63 -20.72 -18.53
N ALA A 239 9.75 -19.99 -19.62
CA ALA A 239 10.25 -18.60 -19.60
C ALA A 239 9.27 -17.62 -18.91
N SER A 240 7.96 -17.81 -19.15
CA SER A 240 6.91 -16.98 -18.52
C SER A 240 6.84 -17.21 -17.02
N PHE A 241 6.96 -16.14 -16.23
CA PHE A 241 6.80 -16.21 -14.77
C PHE A 241 5.39 -16.68 -14.40
N ALA A 242 4.37 -16.14 -15.07
CA ALA A 242 2.97 -16.47 -14.79
C ALA A 242 2.65 -17.95 -15.10
N GLU A 243 3.10 -18.45 -16.24
CA GLU A 243 2.89 -19.86 -16.60
C GLU A 243 3.64 -20.80 -15.67
N ARG A 244 4.87 -20.47 -15.31
CA ARG A 244 5.69 -21.26 -14.36
C ARG A 244 5.06 -21.30 -12.98
N ARG A 245 4.51 -20.16 -12.53
CA ARG A 245 3.75 -20.06 -11.27
C ARG A 245 2.47 -20.91 -11.31
N ALA A 246 1.73 -20.84 -12.38
CA ALA A 246 0.51 -21.63 -12.55
C ALA A 246 0.82 -23.14 -12.58
N GLU A 247 1.87 -23.56 -13.26
CA GLU A 247 2.32 -24.95 -13.27
C GLU A 247 2.77 -25.42 -11.90
N LEU A 248 3.53 -24.60 -11.17
CA LEU A 248 3.94 -24.88 -9.80
C LEU A 248 2.72 -25.06 -8.89
N LEU A 249 1.76 -24.14 -8.94
CA LEU A 249 0.53 -24.20 -8.14
C LEU A 249 -0.28 -25.47 -8.46
N ARG A 250 -0.39 -25.82 -9.73
CA ARG A 250 -1.05 -27.05 -10.18
C ARG A 250 -0.38 -28.29 -9.60
N GLN A 251 0.94 -28.37 -9.66
CA GLN A 251 1.70 -29.50 -9.12
C GLN A 251 1.58 -29.62 -7.60
N LEU A 252 1.67 -28.50 -6.88
CA LEU A 252 1.46 -28.47 -5.42
C LEU A 252 0.07 -28.99 -5.06
N GLY A 253 -0.97 -28.52 -5.77
CA GLY A 253 -2.34 -28.98 -5.56
C GLY A 253 -2.52 -30.46 -5.80
N VAL A 254 -2.00 -31.00 -6.89
CA VAL A 254 -2.07 -32.43 -7.23
C VAL A 254 -1.33 -33.29 -6.20
N ALA A 255 -0.12 -32.91 -5.82
CA ALA A 255 0.69 -33.65 -4.83
C ALA A 255 0.02 -33.67 -3.46
N ALA A 256 -0.51 -32.54 -3.01
CA ALA A 256 -1.22 -32.45 -1.72
C ALA A 256 -2.55 -33.23 -1.73
N ALA A 257 -3.35 -33.09 -2.80
CA ALA A 257 -4.62 -33.81 -2.94
C ALA A 257 -4.42 -35.33 -2.98
N GLY A 258 -3.34 -35.81 -3.59
CA GLY A 258 -2.97 -37.23 -3.56
C GLY A 258 -2.68 -37.79 -2.15
N GLN A 259 -2.50 -36.89 -1.17
CA GLN A 259 -2.32 -37.22 0.25
C GLN A 259 -3.59 -36.92 1.08
N GLY A 260 -4.64 -36.39 0.49
CA GLY A 260 -5.82 -35.87 1.23
C GLY A 260 -5.52 -34.62 2.07
N LEU A 261 -4.48 -33.87 1.72
CA LEU A 261 -3.96 -32.72 2.46
C LEU A 261 -4.02 -31.45 1.63
N LYS A 262 -3.71 -30.31 2.25
CA LYS A 262 -3.60 -29.01 1.60
C LYS A 262 -2.23 -28.38 1.88
N PRO A 263 -1.58 -27.74 0.90
CA PRO A 263 -0.38 -26.96 1.17
C PRO A 263 -0.76 -25.68 1.92
N ILE A 264 0.20 -25.11 2.66
CA ILE A 264 0.01 -23.76 3.22
C ILE A 264 -0.25 -22.77 2.10
N GLU A 265 -1.11 -21.79 2.36
CA GLU A 265 -1.38 -20.66 1.45
C GLU A 265 -0.40 -19.52 1.76
N ASP A 266 0.56 -19.29 0.87
CA ASP A 266 1.53 -18.21 0.98
C ASP A 266 1.95 -17.74 -0.42
N GLU A 267 1.33 -16.65 -0.86
CA GLU A 267 1.58 -16.04 -2.17
C GLU A 267 3.03 -15.56 -2.33
N ALA A 268 3.62 -15.04 -1.26
CA ALA A 268 5.00 -14.57 -1.28
C ALA A 268 5.99 -15.73 -1.43
N LEU A 269 5.76 -16.84 -0.73
CA LEU A 269 6.54 -18.06 -0.88
C LEU A 269 6.40 -18.65 -2.28
N LEU A 270 5.17 -18.69 -2.81
CA LEU A 270 4.91 -19.19 -4.16
C LEU A 270 5.63 -18.36 -5.22
N ASP A 271 5.57 -17.04 -5.12
CA ASP A 271 6.29 -16.14 -6.03
C ASP A 271 7.83 -16.30 -5.90
N GLU A 272 8.35 -16.41 -4.65
CA GLU A 272 9.78 -16.60 -4.41
C GLU A 272 10.27 -17.95 -4.97
N VAL A 273 9.53 -19.05 -4.75
CA VAL A 273 9.90 -20.37 -5.27
C VAL A 273 9.79 -20.42 -6.80
N THR A 274 8.76 -19.78 -7.38
CA THR A 274 8.66 -19.63 -8.83
C THR A 274 9.90 -18.95 -9.43
N ALA A 275 10.48 -18.00 -8.68
CA ALA A 275 11.69 -17.28 -9.08
C ALA A 275 12.99 -18.07 -8.88
N LEU A 276 12.96 -19.20 -8.21
CA LEU A 276 14.14 -20.05 -7.96
C LEU A 276 14.31 -21.17 -8.99
N VAL A 277 13.27 -21.49 -9.74
CA VAL A 277 13.27 -22.64 -10.68
C VAL A 277 12.94 -22.21 -12.10
N GLU A 278 13.55 -22.87 -13.09
CA GLU A 278 13.23 -22.71 -14.51
C GLU A 278 12.19 -23.74 -14.98
N ARG A 279 12.19 -24.92 -14.34
CA ARG A 279 11.27 -26.04 -14.62
C ARG A 279 10.89 -26.71 -13.29
N PRO A 280 9.76 -26.33 -12.67
CA PRO A 280 9.38 -26.85 -11.37
C PRO A 280 9.01 -28.34 -11.42
N THR A 281 9.51 -29.09 -10.44
CA THR A 281 9.10 -30.47 -10.15
C THR A 281 8.81 -30.59 -8.65
N VAL A 282 7.56 -30.86 -8.31
CA VAL A 282 7.12 -30.98 -6.90
C VAL A 282 7.33 -32.41 -6.41
N MET A 283 7.94 -32.57 -5.25
CA MET A 283 8.19 -33.86 -4.62
C MET A 283 7.69 -33.86 -3.17
N LEU A 284 7.13 -34.99 -2.74
CA LEU A 284 6.66 -35.21 -1.39
C LEU A 284 7.80 -35.71 -0.49
N CYS A 285 8.01 -35.02 0.64
CA CYS A 285 8.96 -35.34 1.67
C CYS A 285 8.26 -35.53 3.03
N ARG A 286 8.95 -36.11 4.01
CA ARG A 286 8.46 -36.35 5.37
C ARG A 286 9.52 -35.97 6.40
N PHE A 287 9.03 -35.71 7.61
CA PHE A 287 9.88 -35.61 8.79
C PHE A 287 9.34 -36.49 9.93
N GLU A 288 10.10 -36.66 10.99
CA GLU A 288 9.74 -37.51 12.11
C GLU A 288 8.54 -36.92 12.87
N PRO A 289 7.44 -37.67 13.11
CA PRO A 289 6.23 -37.18 13.78
C PRO A 289 6.46 -36.60 15.17
N GLU A 290 7.56 -36.94 15.85
CA GLU A 290 7.88 -36.38 17.16
C GLU A 290 8.05 -34.86 17.18
N PHE A 291 8.44 -34.26 16.05
CA PHE A 291 8.54 -32.81 15.94
C PHE A 291 7.19 -32.10 15.99
N LEU A 292 6.08 -32.77 15.72
CA LEU A 292 4.74 -32.22 15.82
C LEU A 292 4.32 -31.85 17.27
N ALA A 293 5.12 -32.19 18.26
CA ALA A 293 4.98 -31.70 19.63
C ALA A 293 5.35 -30.21 19.78
N VAL A 294 6.10 -29.65 18.82
CA VAL A 294 6.42 -28.22 18.75
C VAL A 294 5.25 -27.48 18.10
N PRO A 295 4.93 -26.23 18.53
CA PRO A 295 3.91 -25.45 17.89
C PRO A 295 4.09 -25.38 16.37
N GLN A 296 3.00 -25.61 15.64
CA GLN A 296 3.06 -25.71 14.18
C GLN A 296 3.60 -24.44 13.50
N GLU A 297 3.36 -23.28 14.09
CA GLU A 297 3.84 -21.99 13.56
C GLU A 297 5.37 -21.94 13.52
N CYS A 298 6.04 -22.57 14.50
CA CYS A 298 7.50 -22.67 14.53
C CYS A 298 8.02 -23.55 13.38
N LEU A 299 7.41 -24.73 13.22
CA LEU A 299 7.80 -25.69 12.19
C LEU A 299 7.51 -25.16 10.79
N ILE A 300 6.34 -24.56 10.58
CA ILE A 300 5.96 -23.93 9.32
C ILE A 300 6.95 -22.82 8.98
N LEU A 301 7.25 -21.93 9.91
CA LEU A 301 8.20 -20.83 9.68
C LEU A 301 9.59 -21.36 9.36
N THR A 302 10.09 -22.33 10.12
CA THR A 302 11.39 -22.96 9.87
C THR A 302 11.49 -23.54 8.46
N MET A 303 10.51 -24.32 8.03
CA MET A 303 10.49 -24.92 6.69
C MET A 303 10.36 -23.88 5.57
N LYS A 304 9.50 -22.88 5.75
CA LYS A 304 9.22 -21.87 4.76
C LYS A 304 10.34 -20.82 4.65
N ALA A 305 10.83 -20.29 5.77
CA ALA A 305 11.81 -19.21 5.77
C ALA A 305 13.19 -19.66 5.29
N ASN A 306 13.66 -20.80 5.80
CA ASN A 306 15.02 -21.28 5.54
C ASN A 306 15.12 -22.12 4.27
N GLN A 307 14.16 -23.03 4.03
CA GLN A 307 14.25 -24.04 2.98
C GLN A 307 13.26 -23.84 1.83
N LYS A 308 12.33 -22.87 1.92
CA LYS A 308 11.31 -22.60 0.90
C LYS A 308 10.39 -23.79 0.61
N TYR A 309 10.13 -24.61 1.63
CA TYR A 309 9.24 -25.77 1.55
C TYR A 309 7.78 -25.36 1.76
N PHE A 310 6.87 -26.20 1.30
CA PHE A 310 5.43 -26.08 1.48
C PHE A 310 4.92 -27.16 2.45
N PRO A 311 4.81 -26.88 3.76
CA PRO A 311 4.20 -27.78 4.72
C PRO A 311 2.78 -28.14 4.34
N LEU A 312 2.35 -29.36 4.67
CA LEU A 312 1.01 -29.85 4.39
C LEU A 312 0.15 -29.87 5.64
N LEU A 313 -1.06 -29.34 5.50
CA LEU A 313 -2.06 -29.27 6.55
C LEU A 313 -3.19 -30.27 6.30
N ASP A 314 -3.76 -30.81 7.38
CA ASP A 314 -4.96 -31.62 7.34
C ASP A 314 -6.24 -30.76 7.12
N ALA A 315 -7.40 -31.39 7.10
CA ALA A 315 -8.69 -30.73 6.92
C ALA A 315 -9.05 -29.75 8.06
N ALA A 316 -8.47 -29.94 9.24
CA ALA A 316 -8.63 -29.06 10.40
C ALA A 316 -7.60 -27.92 10.45
N GLY A 317 -6.73 -27.81 9.44
CA GLY A 317 -5.66 -26.81 9.40
C GLY A 317 -4.47 -27.13 10.31
N LYS A 318 -4.33 -28.36 10.77
CA LYS A 318 -3.19 -28.79 11.56
C LYS A 318 -2.06 -29.28 10.66
N LEU A 319 -0.83 -28.93 11.06
CA LEU A 319 0.38 -29.40 10.41
C LEU A 319 0.50 -30.93 10.51
N THR A 320 0.84 -31.55 9.39
CA THR A 320 1.18 -32.98 9.31
C THR A 320 2.70 -33.17 9.23
N ASP A 321 3.17 -34.41 9.30
CA ASP A 321 4.57 -34.78 9.12
C ASP A 321 5.05 -34.73 7.66
N ARG A 322 4.27 -34.13 6.76
CA ARG A 322 4.50 -34.09 5.31
C ARG A 322 4.70 -32.69 4.83
N PHE A 323 5.57 -32.54 3.86
CA PHE A 323 5.82 -31.27 3.19
C PHE A 323 6.19 -31.48 1.73
N LEU A 324 6.01 -30.47 0.92
CA LEU A 324 6.39 -30.48 -0.51
C LEU A 324 7.62 -29.62 -0.71
N ILE A 325 8.53 -30.13 -1.52
CA ILE A 325 9.66 -29.39 -2.05
C ILE A 325 9.47 -29.11 -3.53
N VAL A 326 10.15 -28.10 -4.04
CA VAL A 326 10.17 -27.78 -5.46
C VAL A 326 11.60 -27.91 -5.97
N SER A 327 11.81 -28.93 -6.77
CA SER A 327 13.09 -29.17 -7.44
C SER A 327 13.13 -28.45 -8.79
N ASN A 328 14.31 -27.95 -9.18
CA ASN A 328 14.55 -27.44 -10.53
C ASN A 328 14.93 -28.52 -11.54
N ILE A 329 14.97 -29.78 -11.10
CA ILE A 329 15.25 -30.94 -11.96
C ILE A 329 14.19 -32.02 -11.74
N ASN A 330 13.99 -32.84 -12.76
CA ASN A 330 13.10 -34.01 -12.73
C ASN A 330 13.91 -35.29 -12.97
N PRO A 331 14.66 -35.79 -11.96
CA PRO A 331 15.48 -36.99 -12.13
C PRO A 331 14.61 -38.22 -12.27
N ALA A 332 15.10 -39.23 -13.00
CA ALA A 332 14.43 -40.52 -13.14
C ALA A 332 14.24 -41.23 -11.77
N ASP A 333 15.19 -41.06 -10.85
CA ASP A 333 15.09 -41.46 -9.46
C ASP A 333 15.11 -40.24 -8.54
N ALA A 334 13.95 -39.89 -8.01
CA ALA A 334 13.77 -38.74 -7.10
C ALA A 334 14.21 -39.06 -5.65
N SER A 335 14.48 -40.34 -5.31
CA SER A 335 14.73 -40.77 -3.93
C SER A 335 15.87 -40.01 -3.26
N ARG A 336 16.96 -39.75 -4.00
CA ARG A 336 18.12 -39.00 -3.49
C ARG A 336 17.81 -37.54 -3.20
N VAL A 337 16.98 -36.91 -4.03
CA VAL A 337 16.55 -35.53 -3.80
C VAL A 337 15.65 -35.44 -2.58
N ILE A 338 14.68 -36.33 -2.46
CA ILE A 338 13.77 -36.45 -1.30
C ILE A 338 14.57 -36.67 -0.01
N GLN A 339 15.37 -37.70 0.04
CA GLN A 339 16.20 -38.00 1.23
C GLN A 339 17.16 -36.88 1.59
N GLY A 340 17.73 -36.21 0.59
CA GLY A 340 18.59 -35.05 0.78
C GLY A 340 17.85 -33.90 1.49
N ASN A 341 16.63 -33.59 1.06
CA ASN A 341 15.81 -32.54 1.67
C ASN A 341 15.28 -32.92 3.05
N GLU A 342 14.87 -34.19 3.27
CA GLU A 342 14.50 -34.72 4.59
C GLU A 342 15.66 -34.62 5.57
N ARG A 343 16.89 -34.93 5.11
CA ARG A 343 18.11 -34.80 5.93
C ARG A 343 18.42 -33.35 6.29
N VAL A 344 18.16 -32.41 5.40
CA VAL A 344 18.43 -30.97 5.62
C VAL A 344 17.40 -30.34 6.57
N VAL A 345 16.13 -30.76 6.53
CA VAL A 345 15.09 -30.22 7.41
C VAL A 345 15.21 -30.69 8.83
N ARG A 346 15.64 -31.96 9.04
CA ARG A 346 15.70 -32.61 10.36
C ARG A 346 16.47 -31.80 11.43
N PRO A 347 17.73 -31.36 11.21
CA PRO A 347 18.43 -30.53 12.19
C PRO A 347 17.71 -29.24 12.53
N ARG A 348 17.06 -28.61 11.54
CA ARG A 348 16.31 -27.36 11.75
C ARG A 348 15.07 -27.55 12.62
N LEU A 349 14.36 -28.68 12.43
CA LEU A 349 13.23 -29.03 13.29
C LEU A 349 13.70 -29.45 14.69
N ALA A 350 14.86 -30.12 14.79
CA ALA A 350 15.50 -30.46 16.05
C ALA A 350 15.92 -29.21 16.84
N ASP A 351 16.47 -28.19 16.19
CA ASP A 351 16.79 -26.89 16.80
C ASP A 351 15.51 -26.23 17.34
N ALA A 352 14.44 -26.16 16.53
CA ALA A 352 13.16 -25.62 16.98
C ALA A 352 12.60 -26.39 18.20
N LYS A 353 12.67 -27.70 18.20
CA LYS A 353 12.26 -28.52 19.34
C LYS A 353 13.13 -28.24 20.57
N PHE A 354 14.43 -28.13 20.40
CA PHE A 354 15.36 -27.82 21.48
C PHE A 354 15.03 -26.46 22.11
N PHE A 355 14.85 -25.41 21.33
CA PHE A 355 14.48 -24.09 21.85
C PHE A 355 13.15 -24.13 22.58
N PHE A 356 12.13 -24.77 22.00
CA PHE A 356 10.83 -24.93 22.63
C PHE A 356 10.92 -25.65 24.01
N ASP A 357 11.65 -26.71 24.07
CA ASP A 357 11.83 -27.49 25.32
C ASP A 357 12.67 -26.71 26.36
N GLN A 358 13.67 -25.92 25.93
CA GLN A 358 14.46 -25.09 26.85
C GLN A 358 13.63 -23.92 27.40
N ASP A 359 12.86 -23.28 26.55
CA ASP A 359 12.04 -22.12 26.95
C ASP A 359 10.99 -22.47 27.98
N ARG A 360 10.42 -23.69 27.91
CA ARG A 360 9.41 -24.20 28.84
C ARG A 360 9.96 -24.55 30.25
N LYS A 361 11.27 -24.53 30.42
CA LYS A 361 11.89 -24.77 31.76
C LYS A 361 11.75 -23.57 32.69
N LYS A 362 11.42 -22.39 32.14
CA LYS A 362 11.23 -21.15 32.90
C LYS A 362 9.93 -20.50 32.48
N THR A 363 9.12 -20.08 33.46
CA THR A 363 7.86 -19.41 33.19
C THR A 363 8.07 -18.00 32.57
N LEU A 364 7.07 -17.51 31.83
CA LEU A 364 7.07 -16.12 31.32
C LEU A 364 7.21 -15.12 32.46
N ALA A 365 6.50 -15.35 33.57
CA ALA A 365 6.55 -14.47 34.74
C ALA A 365 7.98 -14.32 35.31
N SER A 366 8.76 -15.41 35.32
CA SER A 366 10.16 -15.39 35.78
C SER A 366 11.11 -14.59 34.89
N ARG A 367 10.70 -14.33 33.63
CA ARG A 367 11.49 -13.55 32.65
C ARG A 367 11.23 -12.05 32.73
N VAL A 368 10.08 -11.63 33.29
CA VAL A 368 9.63 -10.22 33.27
C VAL A 368 10.68 -9.26 33.84
N ALA A 369 11.33 -9.59 34.95
CA ALA A 369 12.36 -8.73 35.55
C ALA A 369 13.57 -8.48 34.62
N GLN A 370 13.84 -9.39 33.67
CA GLN A 370 14.95 -9.23 32.74
C GLN A 370 14.62 -8.27 31.57
N LEU A 371 13.35 -7.93 31.38
CA LEU A 371 12.93 -6.93 30.38
C LEU A 371 13.49 -5.52 30.69
N ASP A 372 13.89 -5.27 31.93
CA ASP A 372 14.57 -4.02 32.31
C ASP A 372 15.93 -3.84 31.62
N LYS A 373 16.54 -4.95 31.17
CA LYS A 373 17.81 -4.95 30.43
C LYS A 373 17.62 -4.83 28.92
N VAL A 374 16.39 -4.93 28.41
CA VAL A 374 16.09 -4.85 26.99
C VAL A 374 15.71 -3.41 26.65
N VAL A 375 16.50 -2.75 25.85
CA VAL A 375 16.23 -1.37 25.42
C VAL A 375 14.99 -1.36 24.53
N TYR A 376 13.98 -0.56 24.91
CA TYR A 376 12.84 -0.26 24.06
C TYR A 376 13.16 0.92 23.12
N HIS A 377 13.54 2.05 23.73
CA HIS A 377 13.90 3.26 23.00
C HIS A 377 14.83 4.13 23.87
N GLY A 378 15.83 4.80 23.27
CA GLY A 378 16.85 5.55 24.01
C GLY A 378 16.30 6.63 24.97
N LYS A 379 15.12 7.21 24.65
CA LYS A 379 14.46 8.22 25.49
C LYS A 379 13.27 7.68 26.30
N LEU A 380 12.73 6.53 25.94
CA LEU A 380 11.56 5.93 26.60
C LEU A 380 11.92 4.75 27.51
N GLY A 381 13.20 4.40 27.57
CA GLY A 381 13.74 3.42 28.48
C GLY A 381 13.65 1.97 27.99
N SER A 382 13.51 1.04 28.94
CA SER A 382 13.52 -0.41 28.71
C SER A 382 12.14 -0.98 28.38
N GLN A 383 12.12 -2.25 27.87
CA GLN A 383 10.88 -3.00 27.71
C GLN A 383 10.16 -3.23 29.04
N GLY A 384 10.89 -3.37 30.16
CA GLY A 384 10.29 -3.47 31.48
C GLY A 384 9.51 -2.23 31.87
N GLN A 385 10.08 -1.03 31.67
CA GLN A 385 9.39 0.23 31.88
C GLN A 385 8.17 0.39 30.95
N ARG A 386 8.28 -0.04 29.70
CA ARG A 386 7.15 -0.08 28.77
C ARG A 386 6.02 -0.97 29.27
N VAL A 387 6.34 -2.17 29.72
CA VAL A 387 5.36 -3.12 30.28
C VAL A 387 4.59 -2.50 31.43
N GLN A 388 5.26 -1.80 32.35
CA GLN A 388 4.59 -1.11 33.46
C GLN A 388 3.59 -0.03 32.97
N ARG A 389 3.96 0.75 31.95
CA ARG A 389 3.04 1.73 31.34
C ARG A 389 1.85 1.05 30.66
N VAL A 390 2.10 -0.01 29.91
CA VAL A 390 1.03 -0.79 29.25
C VAL A 390 0.07 -1.40 30.28
N GLN A 391 0.58 -1.94 31.40
CA GLN A 391 -0.27 -2.43 32.49
C GLN A 391 -1.18 -1.34 33.04
N GLN A 392 -0.61 -0.16 33.34
CA GLN A 392 -1.38 0.96 33.87
C GLN A 392 -2.47 1.43 32.90
N ILE A 393 -2.17 1.51 31.60
CA ILE A 393 -3.13 1.89 30.56
C ILE A 393 -4.20 0.80 30.40
N ALA A 394 -3.79 -0.47 30.33
CA ALA A 394 -4.69 -1.60 30.16
C ALA A 394 -5.70 -1.72 31.31
N ARG A 395 -5.23 -1.59 32.55
CA ARG A 395 -6.09 -1.59 33.73
C ARG A 395 -7.10 -0.44 33.67
N GLY A 396 -6.65 0.78 33.31
CA GLY A 396 -7.54 1.93 33.19
C GLY A 396 -8.57 1.81 32.07
N ILE A 397 -8.24 1.16 30.94
CA ILE A 397 -9.20 0.86 29.87
C ILE A 397 -10.20 -0.22 30.33
N ALA A 398 -9.72 -1.26 31.01
CA ALA A 398 -10.59 -2.33 31.53
C ALA A 398 -11.60 -1.79 32.55
N ASP A 399 -11.18 -0.86 33.44
CA ASP A 399 -12.05 -0.20 34.40
C ASP A 399 -13.21 0.58 33.71
N MET A 400 -12.92 1.17 32.54
CA MET A 400 -13.95 1.88 31.75
C MET A 400 -14.93 0.92 31.03
N LEU A 401 -14.53 -0.33 30.78
CA LEU A 401 -15.34 -1.30 30.05
C LEU A 401 -16.13 -2.25 30.96
N GLY A 402 -15.61 -2.65 32.10
CA GLY A 402 -16.29 -3.60 32.97
C GLY A 402 -15.66 -3.75 34.35
N GLY A 403 -14.46 -3.22 34.56
CA GLY A 403 -13.72 -3.30 35.83
C GLY A 403 -13.41 -4.71 36.31
N GLY A 404 -13.14 -4.86 37.60
CA GLY A 404 -13.03 -6.12 38.32
C GLY A 404 -12.13 -7.16 37.61
N ALA A 405 -12.71 -8.32 37.27
CA ALA A 405 -12.00 -9.44 36.68
C ALA A 405 -11.34 -9.10 35.34
N LEU A 406 -11.94 -8.23 34.51
CA LEU A 406 -11.34 -7.79 33.24
C LEU A 406 -10.04 -7.01 33.50
N ALA A 407 -10.05 -6.12 34.51
CA ALA A 407 -8.86 -5.32 34.87
C ALA A 407 -7.72 -6.21 35.39
N GLU A 408 -8.03 -7.21 36.21
CA GLU A 408 -7.03 -8.16 36.72
C GLU A 408 -6.40 -9.00 35.59
N GLN A 409 -7.23 -9.52 34.69
CA GLN A 409 -6.75 -10.32 33.56
C GLN A 409 -5.96 -9.47 32.54
N ALA A 410 -6.40 -8.24 32.27
CA ALA A 410 -5.70 -7.31 31.38
C ALA A 410 -4.33 -6.89 31.97
N ASP A 411 -4.26 -6.62 33.25
CA ASP A 411 -3.01 -6.33 33.97
C ASP A 411 -2.04 -7.52 33.88
N ARG A 412 -2.54 -8.73 34.16
CA ARG A 412 -1.72 -9.96 34.06
C ARG A 412 -1.23 -10.21 32.64
N ALA A 413 -2.09 -10.08 31.65
CA ALA A 413 -1.72 -10.27 30.25
C ALA A 413 -0.71 -9.20 29.78
N ALA A 414 -0.89 -7.93 30.18
CA ALA A 414 0.04 -6.86 29.87
C ALA A 414 1.43 -7.08 30.48
N LEU A 415 1.49 -7.60 31.71
CA LEU A 415 2.73 -7.98 32.38
C LEU A 415 3.54 -9.03 31.60
N LEU A 416 2.83 -10.03 31.05
CA LEU A 416 3.45 -11.15 30.36
C LEU A 416 3.70 -10.91 28.87
N ALA A 417 3.02 -9.92 28.29
CA ALA A 417 2.90 -9.71 26.84
C ALA A 417 4.25 -9.62 26.08
N LYS A 418 5.29 -9.12 26.72
CA LYS A 418 6.62 -8.94 26.12
C LYS A 418 7.66 -9.94 26.63
N ALA A 419 7.29 -10.84 27.56
CA ALA A 419 8.24 -11.77 28.19
C ALA A 419 8.82 -12.81 27.22
N ASP A 420 8.09 -13.13 26.17
CA ASP A 420 8.55 -14.06 25.13
C ASP A 420 9.70 -13.50 24.27
N LEU A 421 9.92 -12.19 24.26
CA LEU A 421 11.10 -11.57 23.63
C LEU A 421 12.44 -12.08 24.23
N LEU A 422 12.41 -12.68 25.42
CA LEU A 422 13.55 -13.24 26.13
C LEU A 422 13.66 -14.75 25.99
N THR A 423 12.88 -15.35 25.13
CA THR A 423 12.92 -16.79 24.82
C THR A 423 13.87 -17.08 23.67
N ASP A 424 14.47 -18.26 23.68
CA ASP A 424 15.38 -18.69 22.63
C ASP A 424 14.64 -18.80 21.28
N MET A 425 13.40 -19.28 21.31
CA MET A 425 12.56 -19.40 20.11
C MET A 425 12.30 -18.05 19.44
N VAL A 426 11.91 -17.02 20.20
CA VAL A 426 11.66 -15.68 19.64
C VAL A 426 12.97 -14.98 19.28
N GLY A 427 14.06 -15.28 19.99
CA GLY A 427 15.40 -14.81 19.62
C GLY A 427 15.84 -15.29 18.25
N GLU A 428 15.57 -16.56 17.92
CA GLU A 428 15.86 -17.15 16.60
C GLU A 428 14.81 -16.74 15.54
N PHE A 429 13.52 -16.70 15.92
CA PHE A 429 12.40 -16.39 15.04
C PHE A 429 11.58 -15.21 15.59
N PRO A 430 12.01 -13.96 15.35
CA PRO A 430 11.32 -12.77 15.86
C PRO A 430 9.85 -12.64 15.39
N GLU A 431 9.50 -13.26 14.27
CA GLU A 431 8.13 -13.29 13.73
C GLU A 431 7.15 -14.04 14.63
N LEU A 432 7.65 -14.90 15.52
CA LEU A 432 6.85 -15.69 16.45
C LEU A 432 6.54 -14.96 17.76
N GLN A 433 7.00 -13.70 17.93
CA GLN A 433 6.68 -12.90 19.10
C GLN A 433 5.16 -12.77 19.27
N GLY A 434 4.68 -12.90 20.48
CA GLY A 434 3.26 -12.99 20.82
C GLY A 434 2.69 -14.40 20.64
N ILE A 435 2.90 -15.06 19.50
CA ILE A 435 2.45 -16.43 19.26
C ILE A 435 3.06 -17.37 20.29
N MET A 436 4.38 -17.35 20.44
CA MET A 436 5.07 -18.16 21.42
C MET A 436 4.72 -17.78 22.85
N GLY A 437 4.53 -16.48 23.09
CA GLY A 437 4.02 -15.98 24.38
C GLY A 437 2.69 -16.65 24.77
N GLY A 438 1.77 -16.81 23.82
CA GLY A 438 0.50 -17.51 24.04
C GLY A 438 0.68 -18.99 24.39
N TYR A 439 1.57 -19.70 23.70
CA TYR A 439 1.88 -21.10 23.98
C TYR A 439 2.53 -21.27 25.37
N TYR A 440 3.50 -20.42 25.71
CA TYR A 440 4.18 -20.48 27.00
C TYR A 440 3.25 -20.06 28.16
N ALA A 441 2.37 -19.08 27.95
CA ALA A 441 1.37 -18.72 28.95
C ALA A 441 0.43 -19.89 29.30
N ARG A 442 -0.06 -20.61 28.29
CA ARG A 442 -0.86 -21.83 28.49
C ARG A 442 -0.07 -22.92 29.25
N HIS A 443 1.20 -23.11 28.85
CA HIS A 443 2.08 -24.08 29.52
C HIS A 443 2.31 -23.71 31.00
N ASP A 444 2.42 -22.43 31.30
CA ASP A 444 2.63 -21.91 32.66
C ASP A 444 1.35 -21.95 33.51
N GLY A 445 0.20 -22.34 32.95
CA GLY A 445 -1.09 -22.43 33.65
C GLY A 445 -1.87 -21.14 33.74
N GLU A 446 -1.55 -20.15 32.91
CA GLU A 446 -2.36 -18.93 32.77
C GLU A 446 -3.75 -19.24 32.18
N SER A 447 -4.74 -18.39 32.48
CA SER A 447 -6.07 -18.56 31.89
C SER A 447 -6.04 -18.39 30.38
N GLU A 448 -6.96 -19.05 29.66
CA GLU A 448 -7.04 -18.93 28.20
C GLU A 448 -7.21 -17.46 27.74
N ALA A 449 -7.97 -16.66 28.50
CA ALA A 449 -8.14 -15.24 28.19
C ALA A 449 -6.81 -14.47 28.25
N VAL A 450 -5.97 -14.76 29.25
CA VAL A 450 -4.62 -14.17 29.38
C VAL A 450 -3.71 -14.67 28.26
N ALA A 451 -3.69 -15.97 27.98
CA ALA A 451 -2.84 -16.55 26.95
C ALA A 451 -3.18 -16.00 25.56
N LEU A 452 -4.48 -15.90 25.22
CA LEU A 452 -4.94 -15.28 23.97
C LEU A 452 -4.57 -13.79 23.90
N ALA A 453 -4.65 -13.06 25.02
CA ALA A 453 -4.27 -11.66 25.06
C ALA A 453 -2.77 -11.45 24.85
N VAL A 454 -1.92 -12.30 25.43
CA VAL A 454 -0.47 -12.30 25.21
C VAL A 454 -0.16 -12.53 23.72
N GLU A 455 -0.86 -13.43 23.06
CA GLU A 455 -0.70 -13.68 21.63
C GLU A 455 -1.21 -12.49 20.78
N ASP A 456 -2.37 -11.94 21.11
CA ASP A 456 -3.13 -11.02 20.26
C ASP A 456 -2.80 -9.53 20.45
N HIS A 457 -2.02 -9.15 21.48
CA HIS A 457 -1.77 -7.73 21.77
C HIS A 457 -1.05 -6.97 20.64
N TYR A 458 -0.40 -7.66 19.72
CA TYR A 458 0.16 -7.05 18.52
C TYR A 458 -0.88 -6.76 17.43
N LYS A 459 -2.06 -7.42 17.48
CA LYS A 459 -3.11 -7.27 16.46
C LYS A 459 -3.86 -5.93 16.60
N PRO A 460 -4.38 -5.39 15.50
CA PRO A 460 -4.03 -5.72 14.12
C PRO A 460 -2.62 -5.23 13.80
N ARG A 461 -1.85 -6.03 13.05
CA ARG A 461 -0.45 -5.75 12.69
C ARG A 461 -0.31 -5.00 11.37
N PHE A 462 -1.32 -5.13 10.50
CA PHE A 462 -1.39 -4.50 9.18
C PHE A 462 -2.85 -4.29 8.77
N ALA A 463 -3.07 -3.58 7.65
CA ALA A 463 -4.41 -3.41 7.09
C ALA A 463 -5.01 -4.78 6.71
N GLY A 464 -6.25 -5.04 7.16
CA GLY A 464 -6.92 -6.33 6.96
C GLY A 464 -6.56 -7.45 7.94
N ASP A 465 -5.58 -7.26 8.85
CA ASP A 465 -5.31 -8.26 9.90
C ASP A 465 -6.51 -8.43 10.83
N ALA A 466 -6.64 -9.61 11.44
CA ALA A 466 -7.67 -9.90 12.42
C ALA A 466 -7.54 -8.99 13.65
N LEU A 467 -8.65 -8.65 14.26
CA LEU A 467 -8.66 -7.99 15.57
C LEU A 467 -8.36 -8.99 16.69
N PRO A 468 -7.91 -8.52 17.87
CA PRO A 468 -7.72 -9.37 19.02
C PRO A 468 -8.99 -10.18 19.37
N ARG A 469 -8.78 -11.44 19.77
CA ARG A 469 -9.83 -12.35 20.24
C ARG A 469 -10.13 -12.05 21.72
N GLY A 470 -11.37 -11.88 22.03
CA GLY A 470 -11.80 -11.61 23.41
C GLY A 470 -11.49 -10.18 23.92
N GLU A 471 -12.10 -9.83 25.04
CA GLU A 471 -12.01 -8.48 25.61
C GLU A 471 -10.65 -8.19 26.21
N VAL A 472 -10.02 -9.15 26.90
CA VAL A 472 -8.68 -8.97 27.49
C VAL A 472 -7.64 -8.66 26.42
N GLY A 473 -7.63 -9.40 25.30
CA GLY A 473 -6.74 -9.15 24.17
C GLY A 473 -6.97 -7.77 23.55
N LEU A 474 -8.23 -7.36 23.44
CA LEU A 474 -8.60 -6.05 22.90
C LEU A 474 -8.07 -4.89 23.78
N VAL A 475 -8.25 -5.01 25.10
CA VAL A 475 -7.77 -4.03 26.08
C VAL A 475 -6.25 -3.89 26.03
N VAL A 476 -5.52 -5.02 26.03
CA VAL A 476 -4.05 -5.00 26.02
C VAL A 476 -3.52 -4.48 24.66
N ALA A 477 -4.16 -4.82 23.56
CA ALA A 477 -3.79 -4.32 22.23
C ALA A 477 -4.00 -2.80 22.11
N LEU A 478 -5.11 -2.28 22.64
CA LEU A 478 -5.35 -0.84 22.73
C LEU A 478 -4.27 -0.15 23.57
N ALA A 479 -3.95 -0.71 24.76
CA ALA A 479 -2.96 -0.16 25.66
C ALA A 479 -1.55 -0.12 25.02
N ASP A 480 -1.13 -1.20 24.35
CA ASP A 480 0.17 -1.28 23.67
C ASP A 480 0.32 -0.24 22.56
N LYS A 481 -0.74 -0.04 21.76
CA LYS A 481 -0.74 0.94 20.67
C LYS A 481 -0.81 2.38 21.18
N LEU A 482 -1.61 2.64 22.20
CA LEU A 482 -1.74 3.96 22.81
C LEU A 482 -0.46 4.36 23.54
N GLU A 483 0.21 3.41 24.23
CA GLU A 483 1.52 3.65 24.85
C GLU A 483 2.55 4.08 23.81
N THR A 484 2.60 3.39 22.66
CA THR A 484 3.53 3.74 21.58
C THR A 484 3.24 5.14 21.00
N LEU A 485 1.96 5.48 20.77
CA LEU A 485 1.57 6.79 20.28
C LEU A 485 1.93 7.88 21.28
N ALA A 486 1.52 7.74 22.54
CA ALA A 486 1.80 8.73 23.58
C ALA A 486 3.30 8.89 23.83
N GLY A 487 4.04 7.78 23.89
CA GLY A 487 5.48 7.79 24.13
C GLY A 487 6.26 8.54 23.04
N LEU A 488 6.02 8.21 21.79
CA LEU A 488 6.79 8.77 20.68
C LEU A 488 6.40 10.21 20.37
N PHE A 489 5.11 10.54 20.42
CA PHE A 489 4.67 11.94 20.30
C PHE A 489 5.21 12.81 21.44
N GLY A 490 5.19 12.32 22.69
CA GLY A 490 5.72 13.05 23.84
C GLY A 490 7.21 13.37 23.77
N ILE A 491 8.00 12.58 23.05
CA ILE A 491 9.42 12.88 22.78
C ILE A 491 9.66 13.59 21.44
N GLY A 492 8.60 14.02 20.74
CA GLY A 492 8.66 14.76 19.49
C GLY A 492 9.03 13.93 18.26
N GLN A 493 8.91 12.59 18.33
CA GLN A 493 9.15 11.71 17.17
C GLN A 493 7.86 11.47 16.40
N LEU A 494 7.62 12.29 15.39
CA LEU A 494 6.44 12.26 14.54
C LEU A 494 6.74 11.64 13.19
N PRO A 495 5.76 10.97 12.54
CA PRO A 495 5.92 10.52 11.16
C PRO A 495 5.97 11.73 10.21
N THR A 496 6.90 11.72 9.27
CA THR A 496 7.09 12.81 8.29
C THR A 496 7.06 12.26 6.87
N GLY A 497 6.20 12.80 5.99
CA GLY A 497 6.04 12.33 4.62
C GLY A 497 5.87 10.81 4.57
N ASP A 498 6.72 10.11 3.81
CA ASP A 498 6.69 8.63 3.72
C ASP A 498 7.45 7.91 4.85
N LYS A 499 8.14 8.67 5.71
CA LYS A 499 8.94 8.09 6.80
C LYS A 499 8.10 7.90 8.06
N ASP A 500 7.95 6.65 8.47
CA ASP A 500 7.28 6.24 9.70
C ASP A 500 8.01 5.03 10.32
N PRO A 501 9.21 5.23 10.87
CA PRO A 501 10.07 4.14 11.35
C PRO A 501 9.47 3.37 12.52
N PHE A 502 8.54 3.98 13.26
CA PHE A 502 7.86 3.37 14.41
C PHE A 502 6.44 2.90 14.09
N ALA A 503 6.03 2.98 12.83
CA ALA A 503 4.70 2.56 12.36
C ALA A 503 3.52 3.23 13.10
N LEU A 504 3.66 4.50 13.48
CA LEU A 504 2.64 5.26 14.23
C LEU A 504 1.30 5.34 13.50
N ARG A 505 1.34 5.46 12.15
CA ARG A 505 0.12 5.41 11.32
C ARG A 505 -0.62 4.09 11.48
N ARG A 506 0.13 2.99 11.54
CA ARG A 506 -0.41 1.64 11.71
C ARG A 506 -0.98 1.45 13.12
N HIS A 507 -0.31 1.98 14.15
CA HIS A 507 -0.83 1.97 15.52
C HIS A 507 -2.15 2.75 15.63
N ALA A 508 -2.22 3.96 15.05
CA ALA A 508 -3.45 4.75 15.04
C ALA A 508 -4.60 4.03 14.30
N LEU A 509 -4.34 3.46 13.11
CA LEU A 509 -5.34 2.68 12.38
C LEU A 509 -5.80 1.43 13.15
N GLY A 510 -4.89 0.79 13.89
CA GLY A 510 -5.24 -0.31 14.78
C GLY A 510 -6.22 0.10 15.88
N VAL A 511 -5.97 1.24 16.53
CA VAL A 511 -6.90 1.79 17.55
C VAL A 511 -8.25 2.13 16.91
N ILE A 512 -8.26 2.82 15.76
CA ILE A 512 -9.47 3.17 15.02
C ILE A 512 -10.32 1.92 14.72
N ARG A 513 -9.70 0.89 14.15
CA ARG A 513 -10.40 -0.35 13.82
C ARG A 513 -11.01 -1.04 15.05
N MET A 514 -10.25 -1.13 16.14
CA MET A 514 -10.75 -1.74 17.38
C MET A 514 -11.94 -0.97 17.96
N LEU A 515 -11.89 0.36 17.99
CA LEU A 515 -12.96 1.20 18.50
C LEU A 515 -14.24 1.09 17.64
N ILE A 516 -14.10 1.08 16.32
CA ILE A 516 -15.22 1.07 15.37
C ILE A 516 -15.79 -0.33 15.21
N GLU A 517 -14.97 -1.32 14.87
CA GLU A 517 -15.43 -2.66 14.51
C GLU A 517 -15.97 -3.45 15.73
N ARG A 518 -15.56 -3.05 16.95
CA ARG A 518 -16.05 -3.61 18.21
C ARG A 518 -17.09 -2.74 18.91
N ASP A 519 -17.48 -1.61 18.31
CA ASP A 519 -18.46 -0.66 18.87
C ASP A 519 -18.16 -0.30 20.33
N LEU A 520 -16.90 0.00 20.64
CA LEU A 520 -16.49 0.20 22.03
C LEU A 520 -17.02 1.52 22.60
N PRO A 521 -17.60 1.51 23.82
CA PRO A 521 -18.14 2.70 24.48
C PRO A 521 -17.02 3.52 25.13
N LEU A 522 -15.92 3.79 24.42
CA LEU A 522 -14.74 4.48 24.93
C LEU A 522 -14.60 5.87 24.29
N SER A 523 -14.27 6.85 25.08
CA SER A 523 -13.94 8.21 24.66
C SER A 523 -12.49 8.27 24.18
N VAL A 524 -12.25 8.82 22.99
CA VAL A 524 -10.91 8.96 22.43
C VAL A 524 -10.04 9.89 23.29
N SER A 525 -10.59 11.03 23.73
CA SER A 525 -9.87 11.94 24.61
C SER A 525 -9.51 11.28 25.95
N GLY A 526 -10.42 10.48 26.49
CA GLY A 526 -10.19 9.70 27.71
C GLY A 526 -9.10 8.65 27.54
N LEU A 527 -9.06 7.96 26.40
CA LEU A 527 -8.00 6.99 26.07
C LEU A 527 -6.63 7.66 25.93
N VAL A 528 -6.57 8.78 25.22
CA VAL A 528 -5.31 9.53 25.03
C VAL A 528 -4.83 10.09 26.38
N ALA A 529 -5.71 10.66 27.18
CA ALA A 529 -5.36 11.14 28.52
C ALA A 529 -4.79 10.03 29.42
N ARG A 530 -5.41 8.85 29.41
CA ARG A 530 -4.91 7.66 30.12
C ARG A 530 -3.52 7.24 29.66
N ALA A 531 -3.29 7.25 28.36
CA ALA A 531 -1.99 6.87 27.81
C ALA A 531 -0.88 7.82 28.29
N PHE A 532 -1.11 9.14 28.25
CA PHE A 532 -0.15 10.12 28.74
C PHE A 532 0.05 10.08 30.27
N ALA A 533 -1.00 9.77 31.03
CA ALA A 533 -0.91 9.64 32.49
C ALA A 533 -0.01 8.47 32.95
N ALA A 534 0.33 7.54 32.08
CA ALA A 534 1.25 6.44 32.38
C ALA A 534 2.74 6.84 32.27
N PHE A 535 3.03 8.01 31.71
CA PHE A 535 4.39 8.53 31.56
C PHE A 535 4.76 9.47 32.74
N PRO A 536 6.06 9.68 33.00
CA PRO A 536 6.52 10.63 34.00
C PRO A 536 6.05 12.07 33.72
N ALA A 537 6.01 12.91 34.77
CA ALA A 537 5.51 14.29 34.69
C ALA A 537 6.32 15.21 33.73
N ASP A 538 7.56 14.88 33.46
CA ASP A 538 8.46 15.58 32.53
C ASP A 538 8.30 15.10 31.07
N HIS A 539 7.44 14.12 30.82
CA HIS A 539 7.11 13.69 29.47
C HIS A 539 6.31 14.77 28.73
N GLY A 540 6.64 14.99 27.46
CA GLY A 540 5.99 16.05 26.66
C GLY A 540 4.48 15.89 26.54
N GLN A 541 3.77 17.00 26.66
CA GLN A 541 2.29 17.08 26.62
C GLN A 541 1.80 17.19 25.16
N ALA A 542 1.73 16.07 24.46
CA ALA A 542 1.33 16.00 23.02
C ALA A 542 -0.06 15.35 22.82
N GLN A 543 -0.97 15.48 23.81
CA GLN A 543 -2.31 14.86 23.75
C GLN A 543 -3.14 15.39 22.58
N ALA A 544 -3.08 16.70 22.33
CA ALA A 544 -3.81 17.33 21.24
C ALA A 544 -3.31 16.87 19.88
N GLU A 545 -1.99 16.75 19.74
CA GLU A 545 -1.32 16.30 18.52
C GLU A 545 -1.64 14.83 18.20
N VAL A 546 -1.59 13.94 19.20
CA VAL A 546 -2.00 12.54 19.04
C VAL A 546 -3.46 12.45 18.62
N THR A 547 -4.34 13.19 19.29
CA THR A 547 -5.77 13.20 18.96
C THR A 547 -6.00 13.70 17.54
N HIS A 548 -5.35 14.78 17.13
CA HIS A 548 -5.43 15.31 15.77
C HIS A 548 -4.93 14.29 14.74
N PHE A 549 -3.75 13.71 14.99
CA PHE A 549 -3.17 12.68 14.13
C PHE A 549 -4.11 11.47 13.95
N MET A 550 -4.75 11.02 15.03
CA MET A 550 -5.70 9.91 14.97
C MET A 550 -6.95 10.28 14.16
N PHE A 551 -7.47 11.52 14.30
CA PHE A 551 -8.59 12.01 13.48
C PHE A 551 -8.22 12.09 11.99
N ASP A 552 -7.02 12.53 11.64
CA ASP A 552 -6.55 12.55 10.25
C ASP A 552 -6.49 11.15 9.63
N ARG A 553 -6.04 10.16 10.41
CA ARG A 553 -6.03 8.76 9.97
C ARG A 553 -7.44 8.18 9.81
N LEU A 554 -8.34 8.56 10.71
CA LEU A 554 -9.75 8.17 10.65
C LEU A 554 -10.40 8.71 9.37
N VAL A 555 -10.22 9.99 9.04
CA VAL A 555 -10.73 10.60 7.80
C VAL A 555 -10.23 9.82 6.57
N GLY A 556 -8.93 9.50 6.52
CA GLY A 556 -8.36 8.69 5.43
C GLY A 556 -9.02 7.32 5.32
N ALA A 557 -9.13 6.60 6.44
CA ALA A 557 -9.72 5.26 6.47
C ALA A 557 -11.20 5.24 6.05
N LEU A 558 -11.99 6.24 6.46
CA LEU A 558 -13.39 6.35 6.06
C LEU A 558 -13.56 6.64 4.56
N ARG A 559 -12.69 7.46 3.98
CA ARG A 559 -12.68 7.73 2.53
C ARG A 559 -12.30 6.48 1.72
N GLU A 560 -11.34 5.71 2.19
CA GLU A 560 -10.96 4.42 1.59
C GLU A 560 -12.11 3.40 1.62
N GLN A 561 -13.00 3.48 2.62
CA GLN A 561 -14.22 2.68 2.73
C GLN A 561 -15.35 3.14 1.79
N GLY A 562 -15.14 4.20 0.98
CA GLY A 562 -16.08 4.68 -0.02
C GLY A 562 -17.10 5.71 0.49
N TYR A 563 -16.82 6.36 1.63
CA TYR A 563 -17.60 7.53 2.07
C TYR A 563 -17.10 8.78 1.33
N SER A 564 -18.03 9.65 0.93
CA SER A 564 -17.69 10.92 0.27
C SER A 564 -17.02 11.89 1.25
N ALA A 565 -16.27 12.85 0.72
CA ALA A 565 -15.64 13.87 1.54
C ALA A 565 -16.67 14.66 2.39
N GLN A 566 -17.83 14.96 1.82
CA GLN A 566 -18.90 15.70 2.50
C GLN A 566 -19.52 14.89 3.65
N GLU A 567 -19.79 13.58 3.45
CA GLU A 567 -20.29 12.69 4.50
C GLU A 567 -19.32 12.62 5.69
N VAL A 568 -18.04 12.40 5.38
CA VAL A 568 -16.98 12.31 6.40
C VAL A 568 -16.83 13.64 7.13
N ASP A 569 -16.74 14.75 6.40
CA ASP A 569 -16.55 16.08 6.99
C ASP A 569 -17.74 16.48 7.88
N ALA A 570 -18.99 16.11 7.50
CA ALA A 570 -20.17 16.38 8.30
C ALA A 570 -20.12 15.70 9.68
N VAL A 571 -19.68 14.45 9.73
CA VAL A 571 -19.60 13.71 11.01
C VAL A 571 -18.38 14.14 11.81
N ILE A 572 -17.21 14.25 11.19
CA ILE A 572 -15.95 14.50 11.86
C ILE A 572 -15.83 15.96 12.35
N ALA A 573 -16.52 16.92 11.70
CA ALA A 573 -16.56 18.32 12.18
C ALA A 573 -17.06 18.46 13.63
N LEU A 574 -17.92 17.56 14.09
CA LEU A 574 -18.41 17.51 15.48
C LEU A 574 -17.41 16.89 16.46
N ARG A 575 -16.31 16.34 15.97
CA ARG A 575 -15.28 15.63 16.76
C ARG A 575 -15.89 14.61 17.73
N PRO A 576 -16.60 13.60 17.23
CA PRO A 576 -17.28 12.62 18.09
C PRO A 576 -16.26 11.90 18.99
N GLU A 577 -16.55 11.84 20.27
CA GLU A 577 -15.69 11.17 21.26
C GLU A 577 -15.77 9.64 21.16
N ARG A 578 -16.96 9.11 20.88
CA ARG A 578 -17.20 7.67 20.74
C ARG A 578 -17.14 7.27 19.26
N TRP A 579 -16.05 6.62 18.88
CA TRP A 579 -15.85 6.24 17.47
C TRP A 579 -16.67 5.02 17.01
N GLY A 580 -17.14 4.19 17.93
CA GLY A 580 -18.11 3.13 17.62
C GLY A 580 -19.39 3.64 16.95
N ASP A 581 -19.78 4.89 17.23
CA ASP A 581 -20.96 5.52 16.64
C ASP A 581 -20.78 6.03 15.22
N ILE A 582 -19.54 6.22 14.77
CA ILE A 582 -19.25 6.86 13.48
C ILE A 582 -19.90 6.16 12.29
N PRO A 583 -19.85 4.83 12.14
CA PRO A 583 -20.54 4.17 11.03
C PRO A 583 -22.05 4.40 11.03
N LYS A 584 -22.67 4.43 12.20
CA LYS A 584 -24.12 4.69 12.36
C LYS A 584 -24.46 6.13 11.98
N ARG A 585 -23.63 7.10 12.39
CA ARG A 585 -23.77 8.51 12.01
C ARG A 585 -23.59 8.71 10.50
N LEU A 586 -22.59 8.09 9.90
CA LEU A 586 -22.35 8.15 8.45
C LEU A 586 -23.49 7.54 7.64
N ALA A 587 -24.03 6.40 8.09
CA ALA A 587 -25.20 5.80 7.47
C ALA A 587 -26.43 6.71 7.55
N ALA A 588 -26.64 7.37 8.70
CA ALA A 588 -27.72 8.34 8.90
C ALA A 588 -27.57 9.57 8.02
N VAL A 589 -26.34 10.12 7.89
CA VAL A 589 -26.03 11.25 7.01
C VAL A 589 -26.28 10.88 5.55
N ARG A 590 -25.88 9.70 5.11
CA ARG A 590 -26.12 9.20 3.74
C ARG A 590 -27.62 9.06 3.46
N ALA A 591 -28.37 8.49 4.40
CA ALA A 591 -29.82 8.37 4.28
C ALA A 591 -30.50 9.75 4.25
N PHE A 592 -30.07 10.69 5.09
CA PHE A 592 -30.58 12.06 5.09
C PHE A 592 -30.28 12.79 3.78
N ALA A 593 -29.07 12.68 3.25
CA ALA A 593 -28.65 13.32 2.00
C ALA A 593 -29.49 12.87 0.78
N ALA A 594 -30.10 11.70 0.86
CA ALA A 594 -31.01 11.18 -0.18
C ALA A 594 -32.45 11.77 -0.11
N LEU A 595 -32.79 12.51 0.96
CA LEU A 595 -34.10 13.13 1.10
C LEU A 595 -34.22 14.38 0.20
N THR A 596 -35.43 14.65 -0.31
CA THR A 596 -35.70 15.85 -1.14
C THR A 596 -35.53 17.15 -0.36
N GLU A 597 -35.65 17.14 0.95
CA GLU A 597 -35.52 18.25 1.88
C GLU A 597 -34.07 18.58 2.22
N ALA A 598 -33.16 17.63 2.06
CA ALA A 598 -31.77 17.72 2.56
C ALA A 598 -30.99 18.92 1.99
N PRO A 599 -31.02 19.24 0.67
CA PRO A 599 -30.27 20.37 0.14
C PRO A 599 -30.73 21.73 0.71
N ALA A 600 -32.04 21.91 0.88
CA ALA A 600 -32.60 23.14 1.43
C ALA A 600 -32.21 23.30 2.91
N LEU A 601 -32.36 22.23 3.71
CA LEU A 601 -32.00 22.23 5.13
C LEU A 601 -30.49 22.42 5.35
N ALA A 602 -29.65 21.79 4.54
CA ALA A 602 -28.19 21.98 4.61
C ALA A 602 -27.80 23.44 4.32
N SER A 603 -28.38 24.04 3.28
CA SER A 603 -28.17 25.47 2.94
C SER A 603 -28.68 26.40 4.03
N ALA A 604 -29.86 26.14 4.60
CA ALA A 604 -30.41 26.88 5.70
C ALA A 604 -29.52 26.78 6.96
N ASN A 605 -29.04 25.56 7.30
CA ASN A 605 -28.11 25.35 8.41
C ASN A 605 -26.82 26.14 8.26
N LYS A 606 -26.24 26.18 7.05
CA LYS A 606 -25.05 26.97 6.71
C LYS A 606 -25.32 28.48 6.90
N ARG A 607 -26.49 28.95 6.46
CA ARG A 607 -26.93 30.33 6.66
C ARG A 607 -27.08 30.67 8.15
N VAL A 608 -27.75 29.80 8.90
CA VAL A 608 -27.92 29.95 10.37
C VAL A 608 -26.56 30.01 11.06
N GLY A 609 -25.65 29.08 10.76
CA GLY A 609 -24.30 29.07 11.34
C GLY A 609 -23.54 30.37 11.07
N ASN A 610 -23.65 30.94 9.85
CA ASN A 610 -23.03 32.19 9.48
C ASN A 610 -23.64 33.40 10.23
N ILE A 611 -24.96 33.39 10.44
CA ILE A 611 -25.65 34.45 11.20
C ILE A 611 -25.19 34.41 12.67
N LEU A 612 -25.19 33.22 13.28
CA LEU A 612 -24.80 33.05 14.68
C LEU A 612 -23.32 33.42 14.91
N LYS A 613 -22.43 33.10 13.99
CA LYS A 613 -21.00 33.50 14.06
C LYS A 613 -20.78 35.01 13.99
N LYS A 614 -21.65 35.74 13.29
CA LYS A 614 -21.57 37.22 13.15
C LYS A 614 -22.28 37.97 14.28
N ALA A 615 -23.07 37.26 15.10
CA ALA A 615 -23.74 37.87 16.24
C ALA A 615 -22.71 38.18 17.33
N GLU A 616 -22.50 39.48 17.61
CA GLU A 616 -21.69 39.97 18.74
C GLU A 616 -22.46 39.80 20.03
N GLY A 617 -21.89 39.12 21.04
CA GLY A 617 -22.44 38.96 22.39
C GLY A 617 -23.02 37.55 22.65
N GLN A 618 -23.51 37.37 23.89
CA GLN A 618 -24.14 36.10 24.29
C GLN A 618 -25.52 35.95 23.64
N THR A 619 -25.68 34.98 22.77
CA THR A 619 -26.97 34.60 22.25
C THR A 619 -27.82 34.00 23.38
N PRO A 620 -29.05 34.51 23.66
CA PRO A 620 -29.91 33.90 24.65
C PRO A 620 -30.16 32.45 24.39
N THR A 621 -30.21 31.63 25.42
CA THR A 621 -30.41 30.18 25.33
C THR A 621 -31.89 29.80 25.22
N SER A 622 -32.80 30.68 25.53
CA SER A 622 -34.25 30.46 25.56
C SER A 622 -35.00 31.46 24.67
N VAL A 623 -36.01 30.98 24.00
CA VAL A 623 -36.94 31.78 23.18
C VAL A 623 -38.04 32.35 24.07
N ASN A 624 -38.29 33.65 24.02
CA ASN A 624 -39.42 34.28 24.66
C ASN A 624 -40.62 34.30 23.71
N ALA A 625 -41.67 33.52 24.02
CA ALA A 625 -42.88 33.42 23.17
C ALA A 625 -43.59 34.77 22.96
N ARG A 626 -43.52 35.72 23.91
CA ARG A 626 -44.12 37.05 23.78
C ARG A 626 -43.41 37.95 22.73
N LEU A 627 -42.23 37.62 22.36
CA LEU A 627 -41.41 38.35 21.37
C LEU A 627 -41.46 37.71 19.96
N LEU A 628 -42.23 36.64 19.76
CA LEU A 628 -42.51 36.04 18.44
C LEU A 628 -43.63 36.86 17.74
N ARG A 629 -43.26 37.84 16.92
CA ARG A 629 -44.20 38.78 16.31
C ARG A 629 -44.75 38.27 14.99
N GLU A 630 -43.90 37.68 14.15
CA GLU A 630 -44.27 37.24 12.81
C GLU A 630 -44.87 35.83 12.85
N PRO A 631 -45.88 35.53 12.02
CA PRO A 631 -46.46 34.19 11.91
C PRO A 631 -45.38 33.08 11.64
N SER A 632 -44.40 33.38 10.81
CA SER A 632 -43.32 32.46 10.46
C SER A 632 -42.38 32.18 11.64
N GLU A 633 -42.16 33.17 12.56
CA GLU A 633 -41.41 32.96 13.81
C GLU A 633 -42.17 32.01 14.73
N GLN A 634 -43.50 32.21 14.85
CA GLN A 634 -44.35 31.36 15.69
C GLN A 634 -44.40 29.93 15.14
N ALA A 635 -44.55 29.80 13.80
CA ALA A 635 -44.58 28.49 13.13
C ALA A 635 -43.28 27.74 13.32
N LEU A 636 -42.10 28.39 13.11
CA LEU A 636 -40.80 27.76 13.32
C LEU A 636 -40.61 27.38 14.79
N ALA A 637 -40.97 28.24 15.75
CA ALA A 637 -40.83 27.95 17.16
C ALA A 637 -41.71 26.75 17.59
N ALA A 638 -42.96 26.67 17.09
CA ALA A 638 -43.85 25.56 17.36
C ALA A 638 -43.36 24.25 16.74
N ALA A 639 -42.90 24.29 15.48
CA ALA A 639 -42.34 23.14 14.80
C ALA A 639 -41.09 22.63 15.53
N LEU A 640 -40.18 23.51 15.92
CA LEU A 640 -38.96 23.15 16.65
C LEU A 640 -39.27 22.54 18.04
N ALA A 641 -40.27 23.12 18.77
CA ALA A 641 -40.70 22.61 20.05
C ALA A 641 -41.31 21.20 19.98
N SER A 642 -41.91 20.84 18.85
CA SER A 642 -42.47 19.49 18.58
C SER A 642 -41.43 18.49 18.09
N ILE A 643 -40.57 18.91 17.17
CA ILE A 643 -39.68 18.02 16.42
C ILE A 643 -38.35 17.78 17.17
N ALA A 644 -37.77 18.81 17.79
CA ALA A 644 -36.47 18.67 18.47
C ALA A 644 -36.49 17.58 19.58
N PRO A 645 -37.51 17.47 20.45
CA PRO A 645 -37.57 16.39 21.43
C PRO A 645 -37.66 14.99 20.81
N GLN A 646 -38.30 14.85 19.66
CA GLN A 646 -38.40 13.56 18.93
C GLN A 646 -37.02 13.18 18.34
N ALA A 647 -36.34 14.14 17.71
CA ALA A 647 -35.00 13.94 17.18
C ALA A 647 -33.99 13.64 18.29
N ASP A 648 -34.11 14.32 19.44
CA ASP A 648 -33.28 14.10 20.61
C ASP A 648 -33.50 12.72 21.23
N ALA A 649 -34.75 12.31 21.40
CA ALA A 649 -35.07 10.95 21.90
C ALA A 649 -34.57 9.84 20.98
N ALA A 650 -34.58 10.04 19.67
CA ALA A 650 -34.02 9.09 18.71
C ALA A 650 -32.48 9.07 18.82
N PHE A 651 -31.85 10.24 18.92
CA PHE A 651 -30.41 10.36 19.12
C PHE A 651 -29.95 9.64 20.41
N ASP A 652 -30.64 9.85 21.53
CA ASP A 652 -30.28 9.26 22.83
C ASP A 652 -30.40 7.72 22.83
N ARG A 653 -31.25 7.16 21.95
CA ARG A 653 -31.33 5.71 21.71
C ARG A 653 -30.29 5.21 20.70
N GLY A 654 -29.46 6.08 20.14
CA GLY A 654 -28.50 5.74 19.08
C GLY A 654 -29.13 5.56 17.68
N ASP A 655 -30.39 5.92 17.51
CA ASP A 655 -31.09 5.90 16.22
C ASP A 655 -30.87 7.23 15.47
N TYR A 656 -29.68 7.38 14.95
CA TYR A 656 -29.26 8.60 14.26
C TYR A 656 -30.01 8.85 12.96
N ALA A 657 -30.47 7.76 12.30
CA ALA A 657 -31.26 7.87 11.08
C ALA A 657 -32.65 8.46 11.38
N ALA A 658 -33.37 7.96 12.37
CA ALA A 658 -34.65 8.51 12.81
C ALA A 658 -34.49 9.96 13.33
N SER A 659 -33.40 10.25 14.03
CA SER A 659 -33.09 11.60 14.50
C SER A 659 -33.00 12.61 13.34
N LEU A 660 -32.22 12.31 12.30
CA LEU A 660 -32.10 13.17 11.13
C LEU A 660 -33.37 13.22 10.27
N GLN A 661 -34.09 12.10 10.15
CA GLN A 661 -35.35 12.03 9.40
C GLN A 661 -36.42 12.91 10.02
N ALA A 662 -36.52 12.96 11.36
CA ALA A 662 -37.46 13.82 12.04
C ALA A 662 -37.25 15.31 11.67
N LEU A 663 -35.97 15.74 11.50
CA LEU A 663 -35.64 17.11 11.14
C LEU A 663 -36.09 17.51 9.74
N ALA A 664 -36.37 16.58 8.84
CA ALA A 664 -36.86 16.88 7.49
C ALA A 664 -38.19 17.71 7.51
N ALA A 665 -39.02 17.50 8.52
CA ALA A 665 -40.25 18.24 8.70
C ALA A 665 -40.03 19.74 9.02
N LEU A 666 -38.82 20.15 9.36
CA LEU A 666 -38.47 21.57 9.60
C LEU A 666 -38.30 22.36 8.30
N LYS A 667 -38.22 21.72 7.13
CA LYS A 667 -37.94 22.41 5.86
C LYS A 667 -38.90 23.57 5.60
N ALA A 668 -40.20 23.33 5.55
CA ALA A 668 -41.18 24.38 5.26
C ALA A 668 -41.17 25.52 6.30
N PRO A 669 -41.24 25.26 7.64
CA PRO A 669 -41.09 26.34 8.63
C PRO A 669 -39.81 27.14 8.56
N VAL A 670 -38.70 26.51 8.16
CA VAL A 670 -37.40 27.19 8.01
C VAL A 670 -37.38 28.08 6.76
N ASP A 671 -37.89 27.60 5.64
CA ASP A 671 -38.01 28.38 4.40
C ASP A 671 -38.90 29.60 4.63
N ASP A 672 -40.11 29.42 5.20
CA ASP A 672 -41.05 30.50 5.51
C ASP A 672 -40.46 31.54 6.49
N PHE A 673 -39.65 31.09 7.45
CA PHE A 673 -38.97 32.00 8.37
C PHE A 673 -37.95 32.87 7.63
N PHE A 674 -37.14 32.32 6.76
CA PHE A 674 -36.14 33.10 6.03
C PHE A 674 -36.73 34.02 4.95
N ASP A 675 -37.92 33.71 4.45
CA ASP A 675 -38.64 34.52 3.48
C ASP A 675 -39.40 35.65 4.15
N GLY A 676 -39.91 35.43 5.37
CA GLY A 676 -40.80 36.37 6.05
C GLY A 676 -40.18 37.17 7.21
N VAL A 677 -38.97 36.82 7.69
CA VAL A 677 -38.42 37.39 8.93
C VAL A 677 -37.07 38.07 8.72
N MET A 678 -36.98 39.35 9.04
CA MET A 678 -35.72 40.09 9.11
C MET A 678 -34.99 39.79 10.41
N VAL A 679 -34.00 38.87 10.39
CA VAL A 679 -33.26 38.42 11.60
C VAL A 679 -32.62 39.60 12.33
N ASN A 680 -31.98 40.53 11.59
CA ASN A 680 -31.33 41.73 12.14
C ASN A 680 -32.34 42.84 12.33
N ALA A 681 -33.33 42.63 13.20
CA ALA A 681 -34.29 43.66 13.57
C ALA A 681 -33.62 44.88 14.27
N GLU A 682 -34.17 46.04 14.12
CA GLU A 682 -33.69 47.25 14.81
C GLU A 682 -33.87 47.15 16.31
N ASP A 683 -34.98 46.57 16.75
CA ASP A 683 -35.21 46.24 18.18
C ASP A 683 -34.25 45.17 18.69
N PRO A 684 -33.38 45.50 19.68
CA PRO A 684 -32.42 44.56 20.18
C PRO A 684 -33.04 43.31 20.85
N ALA A 685 -34.23 43.46 21.47
CA ALA A 685 -34.92 42.31 22.12
C ALA A 685 -35.48 41.35 21.08
N LEU A 686 -36.08 41.86 20.01
CA LEU A 686 -36.55 41.02 18.88
C LEU A 686 -35.38 40.30 18.21
N ARG A 687 -34.30 41.05 17.92
CA ARG A 687 -33.08 40.46 17.33
C ARG A 687 -32.49 39.35 18.19
N ALA A 688 -32.35 39.58 19.49
CA ALA A 688 -31.84 38.55 20.41
C ALA A 688 -32.75 37.32 20.46
N ASN A 689 -34.08 37.51 20.48
CA ASN A 689 -35.04 36.40 20.47
C ASN A 689 -34.99 35.58 19.17
N ARG A 690 -34.82 36.23 17.98
CA ARG A 690 -34.63 35.59 16.68
C ARG A 690 -33.32 34.78 16.64
N LEU A 691 -32.26 35.33 17.20
CA LEU A 691 -30.96 34.61 17.33
C LEU A 691 -31.09 33.42 18.28
N ALA A 692 -31.86 33.51 19.36
CA ALA A 692 -32.14 32.38 20.27
C ALA A 692 -32.90 31.25 19.54
N LEU A 693 -33.91 31.59 18.74
CA LEU A 693 -34.66 30.64 17.93
C LEU A 693 -33.76 29.92 16.91
N LEU A 694 -32.95 30.67 16.17
CA LEU A 694 -31.97 30.13 15.24
C LEU A 694 -30.89 29.27 15.95
N GLY A 695 -30.46 29.68 17.15
CA GLY A 695 -29.55 28.89 17.99
C GLY A 695 -30.14 27.53 18.39
N GLY A 696 -31.46 27.51 18.71
CA GLY A 696 -32.20 26.24 18.95
C GLY A 696 -32.24 25.34 17.72
N LEU A 697 -32.57 25.90 16.57
CA LEU A 697 -32.56 25.20 15.28
C LEU A 697 -31.18 24.64 14.96
N HIS A 698 -30.15 25.45 15.07
CA HIS A 698 -28.77 25.03 14.80
C HIS A 698 -28.33 23.87 15.70
N ARG A 699 -28.64 23.92 16.99
CA ARG A 699 -28.32 22.78 17.90
C ARG A 699 -29.04 21.51 17.49
N ALA A 700 -30.34 21.58 17.16
CA ALA A 700 -31.10 20.42 16.72
C ALA A 700 -30.53 19.81 15.44
N MET A 701 -30.17 20.63 14.46
CA MET A 701 -29.67 20.19 13.15
C MET A 701 -28.23 19.67 13.18
N ASN A 702 -27.44 19.96 14.23
CA ASN A 702 -26.03 19.59 14.30
C ASN A 702 -25.70 18.60 15.43
N ARG A 703 -26.67 17.82 15.89
CA ARG A 703 -26.43 16.84 16.96
C ARG A 703 -25.81 15.54 16.45
N VAL A 704 -26.27 15.05 15.28
CA VAL A 704 -25.75 13.83 14.65
C VAL A 704 -24.52 14.13 13.79
N ALA A 705 -24.59 15.19 13.00
CA ALA A 705 -23.57 15.64 12.06
C ALA A 705 -23.72 17.14 11.79
N ASP A 706 -22.68 17.81 11.38
CA ASP A 706 -22.76 19.21 10.89
C ASP A 706 -23.38 19.20 9.48
N LEU A 707 -24.71 19.32 9.43
CA LEU A 707 -25.45 19.28 8.16
C LEU A 707 -25.06 20.41 7.20
N SER A 708 -24.45 21.51 7.68
CA SER A 708 -23.98 22.59 6.81
C SER A 708 -22.89 22.15 5.81
N ARG A 709 -22.19 21.07 6.11
CA ARG A 709 -21.14 20.46 5.25
C ARG A 709 -21.72 19.70 4.06
N LEU A 710 -23.02 19.42 4.08
CA LEU A 710 -23.75 18.79 2.96
C LEU A 710 -24.26 19.81 1.95
N ALA A 711 -24.15 21.12 2.25
CA ALA A 711 -24.54 22.18 1.32
C ALA A 711 -23.52 22.26 0.17
N VAL A 712 -24.01 22.11 -1.06
CA VAL A 712 -23.22 22.22 -2.31
C VAL A 712 -22.77 23.67 -2.57
#